data_03f0796200787cb91f7477b0f78cff8e
#
_entry.id   03f0796200787cb91f7477b0f78cff8e
#
_cell.length_a   1.000
_cell.length_b   1.000
_cell.length_c   1.000
_cell.angle_alpha   90.00
_cell.angle_beta   90.00
_cell.angle_gamma   90.00
#
_symmetry.space_group_name_H-M   'P 1'
#
loop_
_entity.id
_entity.type
_entity.pdbx_description
1 polymer ?
#
loop_
_entity_poly.entity_id
_entity_poly.type
_entity_poly.pdbx_seq_one_letter_code
_entity_poly.pdbx_strand_id
1 'polypeptide(L)'
;MLAALKADAQLFTAEELEVLKLQDERTAGQNNELQTYLNSFNNAVVIRTLIAMGNIGDTKFVIPITEKLLSANNPEIRTAAAFALGLIPCDDSRNGLLEAMKSETEQEVLAQVVKSLGSIGNEDDLAALCGIYPVTGKVSSAYAYSLARFARRNIKNSASVEKIKSLLKTNDAETIRMCAHAFLYTRNRDLLLGAKDELLKLTKSSDADTRSRAFTSFGNTADKTDVNYLMNSYDKEDVWQVKLNIINSFAAIFRNDNSLSSNRELAYFLIDKGEGEDAYLSTAALSGLAYIFGGTIDATLKAEMKPRLQWFLIKGKAVDLASIGEAVKTIGAIYKDEARDELLSLYAQTEGYYLKPYIIQACGYFNDASVYKDLRKLITADVQNYVNEKKITEGDMIAGKELIPIYRAFVETLDALKGRADDADKETMRLIFIEFAGSKDPSIVDVCINALNQPMYESKKGELKISLGIDYQSLEYPKDKETMKLFIREFATLNAENCVPLLEGNLAIDDYEICRESADALMTITKKTYTFNAKRKSFFDAEKLNELYKKQTAVIHTSRGDIALKLFPYNSPFTVLNFVSLAEKGFFNNTMFHRVVPGFVIQGGDPLNNGWGGPEYSIRSEFIPMSFERGVLGMASEGKDTEGSQFFIMHAPFYHLDNLYTIFGEVTSGMDVVDKIYTDDFVKSVNILMQ
;
A
#
# COMPACT_ATOMS: atom_id res chain seq x y z
N MET A 1 22.53 -13.87 15.51
CA MET A 1 23.00 -14.16 16.88
C MET A 1 21.79 -14.38 17.78
N LEU A 2 21.23 -15.56 17.78
CA LEU A 2 20.11 -15.97 18.64
C LEU A 2 20.39 -17.43 18.99
N ALA A 3 21.25 -17.65 19.97
CA ALA A 3 21.52 -18.99 20.47
C ALA A 3 21.16 -19.06 21.95
N ALA A 4 20.37 -20.06 22.28
CA ALA A 4 20.14 -20.60 23.60
C ALA A 4 19.47 -19.66 24.62
N LEU A 5 18.16 -19.50 24.51
CA LEU A 5 17.33 -19.02 25.62
C LEU A 5 17.20 -20.13 26.67
N LYS A 6 17.68 -19.87 27.88
CA LYS A 6 17.42 -20.70 29.06
C LYS A 6 15.96 -20.50 29.52
N ALA A 7 15.42 -21.49 30.22
CA ALA A 7 14.02 -21.59 30.66
C ALA A 7 13.46 -20.45 31.55
N ASP A 8 14.27 -19.44 31.92
CA ASP A 8 13.90 -18.25 32.71
C ASP A 8 14.35 -16.94 32.08
N ALA A 9 14.51 -16.88 30.74
CA ALA A 9 15.07 -15.72 30.06
C ALA A 9 13.98 -14.66 29.81
N GLN A 10 14.21 -13.48 30.32
CA GLN A 10 13.51 -12.26 29.90
C GLN A 10 13.96 -11.89 28.47
N LEU A 11 13.01 -11.44 27.63
CA LEU A 11 13.32 -11.00 26.27
C LEU A 11 14.13 -9.69 26.28
N PHE A 12 13.88 -8.82 27.25
CA PHE A 12 14.51 -7.52 27.41
C PHE A 12 15.12 -7.34 28.79
N THR A 13 16.26 -6.67 28.86
CA THR A 13 16.85 -6.18 30.11
C THR A 13 16.04 -5.00 30.66
N ALA A 14 16.26 -4.65 31.92
CA ALA A 14 15.62 -3.49 32.56
C ALA A 14 15.95 -2.18 31.80
N GLU A 15 17.19 -1.99 31.35
CA GLU A 15 17.58 -0.81 30.58
C GLU A 15 16.91 -0.78 29.21
N GLU A 16 16.78 -1.93 28.52
CA GLU A 16 16.05 -2.00 27.24
C GLU A 16 14.56 -1.69 27.42
N LEU A 17 13.94 -2.12 28.51
CA LEU A 17 12.54 -1.79 28.81
C LEU A 17 12.33 -0.28 29.02
N GLU A 18 13.23 0.40 29.72
CA GLU A 18 13.15 1.86 29.86
C GLU A 18 13.33 2.58 28.51
N VAL A 19 14.26 2.11 27.66
CA VAL A 19 14.41 2.63 26.30
C VAL A 19 13.13 2.43 25.47
N LEU A 20 12.52 1.25 25.55
CA LEU A 20 11.27 0.93 24.85
C LEU A 20 10.11 1.82 25.34
N LYS A 21 10.03 2.07 26.65
CA LYS A 21 9.03 2.98 27.23
C LYS A 21 9.17 4.39 26.64
N LEU A 22 10.38 4.94 26.64
CA LEU A 22 10.65 6.26 26.06
C LEU A 22 10.36 6.30 24.55
N GLN A 23 10.62 5.19 23.84
CA GLN A 23 10.29 5.06 22.43
C GLN A 23 8.76 5.08 22.21
N ASP A 24 7.97 4.34 23.00
CA ASP A 24 6.51 4.33 22.91
C ASP A 24 5.91 5.70 23.23
N GLU A 25 6.44 6.37 24.25
CA GLU A 25 6.04 7.73 24.62
C GLU A 25 6.52 8.81 23.63
N ARG A 26 7.40 8.47 22.66
CA ARG A 26 8.02 9.42 21.72
C ARG A 26 8.72 10.58 22.42
N THR A 27 9.45 10.29 23.49
CA THR A 27 10.14 11.28 24.32
C THR A 27 11.60 10.94 24.59
N ALA A 28 12.40 11.95 24.92
CA ALA A 28 13.75 11.76 25.44
C ALA A 28 13.78 11.50 26.95
N GLY A 29 12.64 11.60 27.62
CA GLY A 29 12.54 11.68 29.05
C GLY A 29 12.69 13.13 29.57
N GLN A 30 12.36 13.36 30.85
CA GLN A 30 12.38 14.71 31.44
C GLN A 30 13.77 15.34 31.50
N ASN A 31 14.81 14.53 31.75
CA ASN A 31 16.21 14.95 31.83
C ASN A 31 17.08 14.39 30.69
N ASN A 32 16.49 14.10 29.55
CA ASN A 32 17.18 13.51 28.41
C ASN A 32 17.71 12.08 28.69
N GLU A 33 16.97 11.31 29.51
CA GLU A 33 17.36 9.97 29.97
C GLU A 33 17.71 9.04 28.81
N LEU A 34 16.98 9.13 27.69
CA LEU A 34 17.25 8.30 26.51
C LEU A 34 18.70 8.44 26.02
N GLN A 35 19.27 9.66 26.07
CA GLN A 35 20.64 9.89 25.64
C GLN A 35 21.67 9.25 26.61
N THR A 36 21.35 9.08 27.88
CA THR A 36 22.28 8.48 28.85
C THR A 36 22.56 7.01 28.51
N TYR A 37 21.58 6.28 27.94
CA TYR A 37 21.75 4.88 27.55
C TYR A 37 22.69 4.66 26.37
N LEU A 38 23.08 5.71 25.64
CA LEU A 38 24.17 5.62 24.66
C LEU A 38 25.54 5.28 25.30
N ASN A 39 25.67 5.47 26.58
CA ASN A 39 26.89 5.17 27.34
C ASN A 39 26.78 3.87 28.17
N SER A 40 25.74 3.06 27.96
CA SER A 40 25.63 1.74 28.59
C SER A 40 26.81 0.84 28.18
N PHE A 41 27.28 0.01 29.12
CA PHE A 41 28.26 -1.02 28.83
C PHE A 41 27.68 -2.20 28.02
N ASN A 42 26.36 -2.29 27.92
CA ASN A 42 25.67 -3.29 27.12
C ASN A 42 25.42 -2.76 25.71
N ASN A 43 26.11 -3.32 24.71
CA ASN A 43 25.96 -2.92 23.31
C ASN A 43 24.53 -3.08 22.80
N ALA A 44 23.75 -4.06 23.28
CA ALA A 44 22.36 -4.24 22.87
C ALA A 44 21.49 -3.05 23.31
N VAL A 45 21.71 -2.51 24.50
CA VAL A 45 21.05 -1.29 24.99
C VAL A 45 21.40 -0.09 24.13
N VAL A 46 22.71 0.08 23.79
CA VAL A 46 23.16 1.19 22.92
C VAL A 46 22.50 1.11 21.54
N ILE A 47 22.48 -0.08 20.93
CA ILE A 47 21.86 -0.31 19.62
C ILE A 47 20.37 0.00 19.68
N ARG A 48 19.66 -0.50 20.69
CA ARG A 48 18.23 -0.22 20.88
C ARG A 48 17.95 1.27 21.07
N THR A 49 18.82 1.96 21.82
CA THR A 49 18.71 3.40 22.04
C THR A 49 18.84 4.17 20.73
N LEU A 50 19.81 3.83 19.89
CA LEU A 50 19.99 4.45 18.57
C LEU A 50 18.76 4.23 17.67
N ILE A 51 18.22 3.00 17.63
CA ILE A 51 17.02 2.66 16.88
C ILE A 51 15.82 3.46 17.43
N ALA A 52 15.67 3.55 18.76
CA ALA A 52 14.62 4.32 19.41
C ALA A 52 14.68 5.81 19.04
N MET A 53 15.88 6.41 19.08
CA MET A 53 16.11 7.81 18.68
C MET A 53 15.72 8.05 17.20
N GLY A 54 16.09 7.13 16.31
CA GLY A 54 15.70 7.18 14.90
C GLY A 54 14.17 7.08 14.72
N ASN A 55 13.53 6.15 15.43
CA ASN A 55 12.08 5.97 15.41
C ASN A 55 11.32 7.18 15.99
N ILE A 56 11.84 7.83 17.03
CA ILE A 56 11.29 9.09 17.54
C ILE A 56 11.42 10.18 16.47
N GLY A 57 12.59 10.30 15.83
CA GLY A 57 12.80 11.18 14.68
C GLY A 57 13.05 12.65 15.05
N ASP A 58 13.39 12.95 16.30
CA ASP A 58 13.68 14.31 16.77
C ASP A 58 15.12 14.72 16.37
N THR A 59 15.26 15.86 15.71
CA THR A 59 16.56 16.37 15.23
C THR A 59 17.59 16.62 16.33
N LYS A 60 17.15 16.81 17.59
CA LYS A 60 18.08 16.94 18.73
C LYS A 60 18.96 15.70 18.96
N PHE A 61 18.55 14.53 18.43
CA PHE A 61 19.31 13.29 18.52
C PHE A 61 20.40 13.16 17.46
N VAL A 62 20.43 14.00 16.43
CA VAL A 62 21.35 13.85 15.30
C VAL A 62 22.80 13.93 15.73
N ILE A 63 23.17 14.91 16.58
CA ILE A 63 24.56 15.06 17.08
C ILE A 63 25.01 13.82 17.84
N PRO A 64 24.34 13.35 18.91
CA PRO A 64 24.79 12.17 19.66
C PRO A 64 24.77 10.88 18.82
N ILE A 65 23.88 10.72 17.85
CA ILE A 65 23.90 9.59 16.93
C ILE A 65 25.12 9.68 16.00
N THR A 66 25.43 10.86 15.46
CA THR A 66 26.60 11.08 14.59
C THR A 66 27.91 10.79 15.33
N GLU A 67 28.03 11.21 16.60
CA GLU A 67 29.19 10.87 17.43
C GLU A 67 29.38 9.35 17.56
N LYS A 68 28.30 8.58 17.77
CA LYS A 68 28.37 7.11 17.81
C LYS A 68 28.73 6.51 16.45
N LEU A 69 28.23 7.06 15.35
CA LEU A 69 28.60 6.62 14.00
C LEU A 69 30.09 6.78 13.74
N LEU A 70 30.66 7.91 14.12
CA LEU A 70 32.06 8.25 13.80
C LEU A 70 33.10 7.68 14.80
N SER A 71 32.70 7.41 16.04
CA SER A 71 33.67 7.10 17.12
C SER A 71 33.50 5.74 17.81
N ALA A 72 32.34 5.06 17.66
CA ALA A 72 32.13 3.79 18.36
C ALA A 72 33.04 2.68 17.80
N ASN A 73 33.72 1.93 18.72
CA ASN A 73 34.58 0.84 18.30
C ASN A 73 33.81 -0.35 17.71
N ASN A 74 32.57 -0.60 18.20
CA ASN A 74 31.77 -1.72 17.75
C ASN A 74 31.07 -1.37 16.42
N PRO A 75 31.29 -2.12 15.31
CA PRO A 75 30.65 -1.88 14.02
C PRO A 75 29.11 -2.00 14.06
N GLU A 76 28.52 -2.85 14.90
CA GLU A 76 27.07 -2.98 15.04
C GLU A 76 26.45 -1.69 15.57
N ILE A 77 27.12 -1.01 16.51
CA ILE A 77 26.69 0.31 17.02
C ILE A 77 26.77 1.35 15.91
N ARG A 78 27.85 1.38 15.12
CA ARG A 78 27.98 2.31 13.99
C ARG A 78 26.90 2.04 12.93
N THR A 79 26.59 0.76 12.65
CA THR A 79 25.51 0.38 11.73
C THR A 79 24.15 0.88 12.22
N ALA A 80 23.84 0.69 13.52
CA ALA A 80 22.61 1.19 14.12
C ALA A 80 22.52 2.73 14.09
N ALA A 81 23.64 3.42 14.31
CA ALA A 81 23.72 4.88 14.22
C ALA A 81 23.49 5.36 12.79
N ALA A 82 24.10 4.72 11.79
CA ALA A 82 23.86 5.04 10.37
C ALA A 82 22.38 4.83 9.99
N PHE A 83 21.76 3.73 10.45
CA PHE A 83 20.33 3.47 10.26
C PHE A 83 19.48 4.57 10.90
N ALA A 84 19.74 4.92 12.16
CA ALA A 84 18.99 5.94 12.89
C ALA A 84 19.04 7.32 12.20
N LEU A 85 20.22 7.74 11.71
CA LEU A 85 20.33 8.97 10.91
C LEU A 85 19.48 8.92 9.64
N GLY A 86 19.39 7.76 8.98
CA GLY A 86 18.53 7.54 7.81
C GLY A 86 17.02 7.68 8.08
N LEU A 87 16.60 7.70 9.35
CA LEU A 87 15.21 7.93 9.79
C LEU A 87 14.93 9.39 10.16
N ILE A 88 15.97 10.25 10.25
CA ILE A 88 15.86 11.67 10.64
C ILE A 88 16.29 12.55 9.45
N PRO A 89 15.38 12.90 8.52
CA PRO A 89 15.73 13.62 7.29
C PRO A 89 16.02 15.10 7.57
N CYS A 90 17.29 15.44 7.77
CA CYS A 90 17.80 16.81 7.90
C CYS A 90 19.23 16.92 7.36
N ASP A 91 19.72 18.16 7.17
CA ASP A 91 21.06 18.38 6.62
C ASP A 91 22.17 17.85 7.51
N ASP A 92 22.03 17.96 8.83
CA ASP A 92 23.03 17.46 9.77
C ASP A 92 23.15 15.92 9.72
N SER A 93 22.02 15.19 9.56
CA SER A 93 22.03 13.75 9.34
C SER A 93 22.77 13.38 8.05
N ARG A 94 22.49 14.10 6.96
CA ARG A 94 23.16 13.90 5.67
C ARG A 94 24.66 14.13 5.79
N ASN A 95 25.06 15.23 6.43
CA ASN A 95 26.46 15.60 6.62
C ASN A 95 27.20 14.53 7.46
N GLY A 96 26.60 14.05 8.55
CA GLY A 96 27.17 12.97 9.37
C GLY A 96 27.37 11.68 8.58
N LEU A 97 26.40 11.29 7.73
CA LEU A 97 26.53 10.12 6.86
C LEU A 97 27.61 10.30 5.78
N LEU A 98 27.70 11.49 5.17
CA LEU A 98 28.75 11.80 4.18
C LEU A 98 30.15 11.80 4.79
N GLU A 99 30.29 12.24 6.04
CA GLU A 99 31.57 12.19 6.77
C GLU A 99 31.97 10.74 7.06
N ALA A 100 31.03 9.93 7.58
CA ALA A 100 31.25 8.50 7.79
C ALA A 100 31.63 7.77 6.50
N MET A 101 30.98 8.08 5.38
CA MET A 101 31.28 7.48 4.07
C MET A 101 32.73 7.69 3.62
N LYS A 102 33.40 8.75 4.08
CA LYS A 102 34.81 9.05 3.70
C LYS A 102 35.83 8.26 4.51
N SER A 103 35.50 7.87 5.74
CA SER A 103 36.44 7.30 6.70
C SER A 103 36.13 5.86 7.11
N GLU A 104 34.90 5.38 6.86
CA GLU A 104 34.48 4.03 7.29
C GLU A 104 35.12 2.94 6.41
N THR A 105 35.63 1.91 7.06
CA THR A 105 36.30 0.77 6.40
C THR A 105 35.52 -0.55 6.51
N GLU A 106 34.64 -0.65 7.52
CA GLU A 106 33.80 -1.84 7.69
C GLU A 106 32.67 -1.85 6.68
N GLN A 107 32.63 -2.87 5.83
CA GLN A 107 31.70 -2.95 4.70
C GLN A 107 30.22 -2.93 5.11
N GLU A 108 29.87 -3.55 6.26
CA GLU A 108 28.49 -3.55 6.77
C GLU A 108 28.05 -2.14 7.17
N VAL A 109 28.93 -1.40 7.85
CA VAL A 109 28.64 -0.01 8.26
C VAL A 109 28.52 0.88 7.02
N LEU A 110 29.49 0.77 6.10
CA LEU A 110 29.48 1.55 4.86
C LEU A 110 28.25 1.26 4.01
N ALA A 111 27.84 0.01 3.91
CA ALA A 111 26.62 -0.38 3.22
C ALA A 111 25.38 0.29 3.84
N GLN A 112 25.28 0.32 5.17
CA GLN A 112 24.17 0.99 5.86
C GLN A 112 24.22 2.51 5.68
N VAL A 113 25.40 3.13 5.74
CA VAL A 113 25.58 4.58 5.46
C VAL A 113 25.05 4.91 4.06
N VAL A 114 25.42 4.13 3.03
CA VAL A 114 24.97 4.32 1.65
C VAL A 114 23.46 4.12 1.53
N LYS A 115 22.89 3.10 2.17
CA LYS A 115 21.41 2.88 2.19
C LYS A 115 20.68 4.06 2.84
N SER A 116 21.21 4.60 3.95
CA SER A 116 20.63 5.74 4.66
C SER A 116 20.68 7.02 3.84
N LEU A 117 21.78 7.28 3.11
CA LEU A 117 21.86 8.37 2.14
C LEU A 117 20.82 8.21 1.03
N GLY A 118 20.57 6.99 0.54
CA GLY A 118 19.48 6.71 -0.40
C GLY A 118 18.11 7.13 0.11
N SER A 119 17.88 7.06 1.42
CA SER A 119 16.61 7.42 2.06
C SER A 119 16.42 8.94 2.21
N ILE A 120 17.46 9.68 2.60
CA ILE A 120 17.35 11.10 2.98
C ILE A 120 18.17 12.06 2.11
N GLY A 121 19.10 11.56 1.29
CA GLY A 121 19.99 12.37 0.45
C GLY A 121 19.29 13.22 -0.60
N ASN A 122 19.97 14.23 -1.11
CA ASN A 122 19.51 15.11 -2.18
C ASN A 122 20.26 14.85 -3.51
N GLU A 123 20.12 15.76 -4.49
CA GLU A 123 20.77 15.65 -5.82
C GLU A 123 22.30 15.68 -5.74
N ASP A 124 22.88 16.48 -4.83
CA ASP A 124 24.34 16.55 -4.65
C ASP A 124 24.88 15.24 -4.07
N ASP A 125 24.14 14.63 -3.15
CA ASP A 125 24.50 13.33 -2.57
C ASP A 125 24.43 12.22 -3.63
N LEU A 126 23.43 12.25 -4.52
CA LEU A 126 23.38 11.36 -5.67
C LEU A 126 24.59 11.52 -6.58
N ALA A 127 25.00 12.76 -6.86
CA ALA A 127 26.18 13.06 -7.69
C ALA A 127 27.46 12.52 -7.02
N ALA A 128 27.61 12.72 -5.70
CA ALA A 128 28.72 12.18 -4.92
C ALA A 128 28.78 10.65 -5.01
N LEU A 129 27.65 9.97 -4.79
CA LEU A 129 27.54 8.50 -4.89
C LEU A 129 27.88 7.99 -6.31
N CYS A 130 27.42 8.67 -7.36
CA CYS A 130 27.74 8.29 -8.74
C CYS A 130 29.23 8.41 -9.07
N GLY A 131 29.96 9.33 -8.43
CA GLY A 131 31.38 9.58 -8.65
C GLY A 131 32.33 8.56 -8.00
N ILE A 132 31.87 7.69 -7.09
CA ILE A 132 32.73 6.75 -6.34
C ILE A 132 32.97 5.48 -7.14
N TYR A 133 34.26 5.12 -7.40
CA TYR A 133 34.71 3.90 -8.05
C TYR A 133 36.07 3.45 -7.47
N PRO A 134 36.36 2.14 -7.43
CA PRO A 134 35.46 1.00 -7.59
C PRO A 134 34.61 0.73 -6.34
N VAL A 135 33.47 0.05 -6.51
CA VAL A 135 32.60 -0.42 -5.42
C VAL A 135 32.54 -1.95 -5.52
N THR A 136 32.76 -2.65 -4.42
CA THR A 136 32.82 -4.12 -4.38
C THR A 136 32.05 -4.71 -3.21
N GLY A 137 31.75 -5.99 -3.28
CA GLY A 137 31.09 -6.74 -2.19
C GLY A 137 29.70 -6.22 -1.84
N LYS A 138 29.31 -6.32 -0.58
CA LYS A 138 28.01 -5.87 -0.04
C LYS A 138 27.71 -4.40 -0.25
N VAL A 139 28.74 -3.58 -0.39
CA VAL A 139 28.59 -2.16 -0.66
C VAL A 139 28.01 -1.92 -2.07
N SER A 140 28.31 -2.79 -3.03
CA SER A 140 27.76 -2.68 -4.40
C SER A 140 26.22 -2.79 -4.43
N SER A 141 25.66 -3.77 -3.70
CA SER A 141 24.22 -3.93 -3.60
C SER A 141 23.56 -2.74 -2.85
N ALA A 142 24.22 -2.22 -1.81
CA ALA A 142 23.77 -1.04 -1.09
C ALA A 142 23.76 0.23 -1.98
N TYR A 143 24.73 0.39 -2.88
CA TYR A 143 24.70 1.47 -3.89
C TYR A 143 23.51 1.32 -4.84
N ALA A 144 23.27 0.13 -5.39
CA ALA A 144 22.13 -0.10 -6.27
C ALA A 144 20.80 0.14 -5.53
N TYR A 145 20.68 -0.33 -4.27
CA TYR A 145 19.54 -0.03 -3.40
C TYR A 145 19.37 1.49 -3.20
N SER A 146 20.45 2.20 -2.92
CA SER A 146 20.42 3.65 -2.73
C SER A 146 19.94 4.38 -3.99
N LEU A 147 20.43 3.99 -5.17
CA LEU A 147 19.98 4.54 -6.46
C LEU A 147 18.49 4.29 -6.70
N ALA A 148 17.96 3.11 -6.30
CA ALA A 148 16.53 2.81 -6.35
C ALA A 148 15.73 3.77 -5.44
N ARG A 149 16.21 4.04 -4.22
CA ARG A 149 15.59 4.96 -3.26
C ARG A 149 15.60 6.41 -3.77
N PHE A 150 16.69 6.89 -4.32
CA PHE A 150 16.76 8.19 -4.98
C PHE A 150 15.77 8.29 -6.15
N ALA A 151 15.78 7.31 -7.05
CA ALA A 151 14.87 7.29 -8.19
C ALA A 151 13.39 7.29 -7.77
N ARG A 152 13.03 6.57 -6.69
CA ARG A 152 11.68 6.57 -6.13
C ARG A 152 11.24 7.95 -5.64
N ARG A 153 12.17 8.76 -5.09
CA ARG A 153 11.94 10.17 -4.70
C ARG A 153 12.05 11.14 -5.87
N ASN A 154 12.09 10.62 -7.10
CA ASN A 154 12.24 11.37 -8.36
C ASN A 154 13.60 12.08 -8.51
N ILE A 155 14.62 11.70 -7.74
CA ILE A 155 16.00 12.17 -7.86
C ILE A 155 16.77 11.17 -8.74
N LYS A 156 16.95 11.50 -10.03
CA LYS A 156 17.56 10.61 -11.02
C LYS A 156 18.06 11.39 -12.23
N ASN A 157 19.13 10.90 -12.85
CA ASN A 157 19.73 11.49 -14.04
C ASN A 157 20.50 10.42 -14.86
N SER A 158 21.14 10.81 -15.95
CA SER A 158 21.94 9.89 -16.78
C SER A 158 23.11 9.26 -16.01
N ALA A 159 23.76 10.01 -15.10
CA ALA A 159 24.87 9.49 -14.29
C ALA A 159 24.42 8.34 -13.37
N SER A 160 23.20 8.43 -12.80
CA SER A 160 22.65 7.35 -11.97
C SER A 160 22.40 6.08 -12.78
N VAL A 161 21.92 6.20 -14.04
CA VAL A 161 21.73 5.05 -14.95
C VAL A 161 23.08 4.44 -15.34
N GLU A 162 24.07 5.25 -15.70
CA GLU A 162 25.41 4.75 -15.99
C GLU A 162 26.07 4.09 -14.78
N LYS A 163 25.80 4.59 -13.56
CA LYS A 163 26.25 3.93 -12.35
C LYS A 163 25.62 2.55 -12.19
N ILE A 164 24.30 2.40 -12.41
CA ILE A 164 23.61 1.10 -12.36
C ILE A 164 24.25 0.15 -13.39
N LYS A 165 24.47 0.61 -14.63
CA LYS A 165 25.14 -0.20 -15.70
C LYS A 165 26.55 -0.61 -15.30
N SER A 166 27.28 0.24 -14.59
CA SER A 166 28.63 -0.12 -14.09
C SER A 166 28.59 -1.19 -12.99
N LEU A 167 27.58 -1.14 -12.10
CA LEU A 167 27.37 -2.14 -11.05
C LEU A 167 26.97 -3.51 -11.61
N LEU A 168 26.29 -3.56 -12.77
CA LEU A 168 25.95 -4.81 -13.45
C LEU A 168 27.16 -5.58 -14.02
N LYS A 169 28.37 -4.98 -14.03
CA LYS A 169 29.60 -5.69 -14.46
C LYS A 169 30.12 -6.68 -13.41
N THR A 170 29.41 -6.87 -12.31
CA THR A 170 29.70 -7.86 -11.26
C THR A 170 29.06 -9.22 -11.57
N ASN A 171 29.55 -10.27 -10.88
CA ASN A 171 28.89 -11.57 -10.81
C ASN A 171 28.08 -11.75 -9.52
N ASP A 172 27.96 -10.71 -8.68
CA ASP A 172 27.21 -10.76 -7.43
C ASP A 172 25.71 -10.69 -7.71
N ALA A 173 25.00 -11.79 -7.41
CA ALA A 173 23.57 -11.93 -7.67
C ALA A 173 22.72 -10.86 -6.95
N GLU A 174 23.11 -10.51 -5.72
CA GLU A 174 22.40 -9.50 -4.93
C GLU A 174 22.52 -8.10 -5.57
N THR A 175 23.72 -7.73 -5.99
CA THR A 175 23.94 -6.47 -6.71
C THR A 175 23.13 -6.42 -8.02
N ILE A 176 23.09 -7.52 -8.78
CA ILE A 176 22.32 -7.62 -10.03
C ILE A 176 20.82 -7.43 -9.74
N ARG A 177 20.31 -8.08 -8.70
CA ARG A 177 18.93 -7.95 -8.25
C ARG A 177 18.60 -6.50 -7.87
N MET A 178 19.45 -5.86 -7.08
CA MET A 178 19.27 -4.46 -6.68
C MET A 178 19.35 -3.50 -7.87
N CYS A 179 20.19 -3.77 -8.86
CA CYS A 179 20.22 -2.99 -10.11
C CYS A 179 18.90 -3.07 -10.88
N ALA A 180 18.28 -4.27 -10.95
CA ALA A 180 16.96 -4.42 -11.57
C ALA A 180 15.90 -3.59 -10.84
N HIS A 181 15.92 -3.53 -9.49
CA HIS A 181 15.08 -2.63 -8.70
C HIS A 181 15.38 -1.16 -8.95
N ALA A 182 16.63 -0.76 -9.13
CA ALA A 182 16.99 0.61 -9.43
C ALA A 182 16.43 1.06 -10.80
N PHE A 183 16.49 0.20 -11.81
CA PHE A 183 15.83 0.46 -13.10
C PHE A 183 14.31 0.55 -12.96
N LEU A 184 13.67 -0.32 -12.16
CA LEU A 184 12.22 -0.30 -11.92
C LEU A 184 11.74 1.07 -11.41
N TYR A 185 12.48 1.70 -10.50
CA TYR A 185 12.10 2.99 -9.93
C TYR A 185 12.55 4.20 -10.77
N THR A 186 13.45 4.01 -11.73
CA THR A 186 13.86 5.07 -12.65
C THR A 186 12.65 5.61 -13.44
N ARG A 187 11.76 4.77 -13.94
CA ARG A 187 10.46 5.10 -14.59
C ARG A 187 10.50 6.19 -15.68
N ASN A 188 11.66 6.66 -16.05
CA ASN A 188 11.85 7.66 -17.10
C ASN A 188 12.31 6.93 -18.36
N ARG A 189 11.47 6.97 -19.42
CA ARG A 189 11.73 6.27 -20.67
C ARG A 189 13.05 6.68 -21.31
N ASP A 190 13.31 8.00 -21.40
CA ASP A 190 14.49 8.50 -22.09
C ASP A 190 15.78 8.06 -21.40
N LEU A 191 15.80 8.05 -20.08
CA LEU A 191 16.91 7.52 -19.28
C LEU A 191 17.07 6.00 -19.45
N LEU A 192 15.97 5.25 -19.47
CA LEU A 192 15.98 3.80 -19.57
C LEU A 192 16.33 3.31 -20.98
N LEU A 193 16.04 4.08 -22.04
CA LEU A 193 16.44 3.73 -23.42
C LEU A 193 17.94 3.51 -23.56
N GLY A 194 18.76 4.26 -22.80
CA GLY A 194 20.22 4.08 -22.74
C GLY A 194 20.66 2.78 -22.05
N ALA A 195 19.72 2.01 -21.44
CA ALA A 195 19.97 0.75 -20.76
C ALA A 195 19.13 -0.42 -21.33
N LYS A 196 18.51 -0.26 -22.52
CA LYS A 196 17.61 -1.28 -23.10
C LYS A 196 18.30 -2.65 -23.27
N ASP A 197 19.57 -2.66 -23.66
CA ASP A 197 20.33 -3.90 -23.85
C ASP A 197 20.61 -4.60 -22.52
N GLU A 198 20.93 -3.86 -21.48
CA GLU A 198 21.13 -4.39 -20.13
C GLU A 198 19.80 -4.94 -19.58
N LEU A 199 18.70 -4.23 -19.77
CA LEU A 199 17.37 -4.69 -19.39
C LEU A 199 17.01 -5.99 -20.10
N LEU A 200 17.27 -6.09 -21.41
CA LEU A 200 17.03 -7.31 -22.18
C LEU A 200 17.90 -8.50 -21.70
N LYS A 201 19.11 -8.25 -21.21
CA LYS A 201 19.92 -9.30 -20.57
C LYS A 201 19.33 -9.74 -19.23
N LEU A 202 18.87 -8.79 -18.40
CA LEU A 202 18.28 -9.07 -17.10
C LEU A 202 16.96 -9.84 -17.20
N THR A 203 16.18 -9.70 -18.29
CA THR A 203 14.99 -10.55 -18.52
C THR A 203 15.31 -12.05 -18.68
N LYS A 204 16.60 -12.40 -18.85
CA LYS A 204 17.09 -13.79 -18.99
C LYS A 204 17.84 -14.27 -17.74
N SER A 205 17.79 -13.51 -16.64
CA SER A 205 18.43 -13.89 -15.37
C SER A 205 17.89 -15.22 -14.84
N SER A 206 18.71 -16.00 -14.16
CA SER A 206 18.26 -17.19 -13.42
C SER A 206 17.39 -16.82 -12.21
N ASP A 207 17.59 -15.62 -11.63
CA ASP A 207 16.81 -15.11 -10.51
C ASP A 207 15.46 -14.55 -10.99
N ALA A 208 14.35 -15.08 -10.45
CA ALA A 208 13.00 -14.73 -10.86
C ALA A 208 12.62 -13.28 -10.51
N ASP A 209 13.06 -12.75 -9.35
CA ASP A 209 12.78 -11.36 -8.99
C ASP A 209 13.49 -10.39 -9.96
N THR A 210 14.74 -10.66 -10.28
CA THR A 210 15.51 -9.91 -11.30
C THR A 210 14.76 -9.91 -12.64
N ARG A 211 14.30 -11.09 -13.14
CA ARG A 211 13.51 -11.16 -14.38
C ARG A 211 12.23 -10.32 -14.29
N SER A 212 11.50 -10.46 -13.19
CA SER A 212 10.24 -9.76 -12.93
C SER A 212 10.42 -8.25 -13.04
N ARG A 213 11.43 -7.67 -12.36
CA ARG A 213 11.75 -6.24 -12.39
C ARG A 213 12.25 -5.78 -13.75
N ALA A 214 13.07 -6.64 -14.40
CA ALA A 214 13.58 -6.37 -15.72
C ALA A 214 12.47 -6.29 -16.77
N PHE A 215 11.49 -7.20 -16.77
CA PHE A 215 10.35 -7.12 -17.70
C PHE A 215 9.53 -5.85 -17.49
N THR A 216 9.25 -5.45 -16.26
CA THR A 216 8.55 -4.18 -15.99
C THR A 216 9.31 -2.97 -16.55
N SER A 217 10.64 -2.92 -16.35
CA SER A 217 11.48 -1.82 -16.83
C SER A 217 11.67 -1.88 -18.35
N PHE A 218 11.81 -3.08 -18.91
CA PHE A 218 11.91 -3.32 -20.36
C PHE A 218 10.64 -2.86 -21.07
N GLY A 219 9.45 -3.16 -20.53
CA GLY A 219 8.18 -2.68 -21.07
C GLY A 219 8.11 -1.16 -21.24
N ASN A 220 8.77 -0.38 -20.38
CA ASN A 220 8.85 1.07 -20.53
C ASN A 220 9.77 1.51 -21.70
N THR A 221 10.73 0.68 -22.13
CA THR A 221 11.63 0.96 -23.25
C THR A 221 11.21 0.29 -24.55
N ALA A 222 10.40 -0.74 -24.44
CA ALA A 222 9.94 -1.58 -25.54
C ALA A 222 8.99 -0.82 -26.49
N ASP A 223 8.87 -1.34 -27.69
CA ASP A 223 7.95 -0.90 -28.73
C ASP A 223 7.21 -2.10 -29.36
N LYS A 224 6.40 -1.84 -30.39
CA LYS A 224 5.60 -2.90 -31.04
C LYS A 224 6.42 -4.06 -31.62
N THR A 225 7.70 -3.86 -31.90
CA THR A 225 8.57 -4.92 -32.44
C THR A 225 9.00 -5.91 -31.36
N ASP A 226 8.93 -5.52 -30.08
CA ASP A 226 9.28 -6.35 -28.93
C ASP A 226 8.10 -7.25 -28.46
N VAL A 227 6.88 -7.06 -29.00
CA VAL A 227 5.66 -7.78 -28.56
C VAL A 227 5.83 -9.29 -28.67
N ASN A 228 6.35 -9.78 -29.80
CA ASN A 228 6.58 -11.22 -30.02
C ASN A 228 7.63 -11.79 -29.04
N TYR A 229 8.65 -11.01 -28.70
CA TYR A 229 9.61 -11.40 -27.66
C TYR A 229 8.92 -11.59 -26.31
N LEU A 230 8.03 -10.66 -25.91
CA LEU A 230 7.30 -10.75 -24.65
C LEU A 230 6.34 -11.93 -24.63
N MET A 231 5.54 -12.16 -25.67
CA MET A 231 4.64 -13.32 -25.77
C MET A 231 5.40 -14.64 -25.67
N ASN A 232 6.50 -14.79 -26.43
CA ASN A 232 7.36 -15.98 -26.37
C ASN A 232 8.07 -16.15 -25.00
N SER A 233 8.34 -15.06 -24.29
CA SER A 233 8.94 -15.10 -22.96
C SER A 233 7.91 -15.57 -21.92
N TYR A 234 6.67 -15.13 -22.04
CA TYR A 234 5.57 -15.60 -21.18
C TYR A 234 5.36 -17.11 -21.28
N ASP A 235 5.35 -17.64 -22.50
CA ASP A 235 5.09 -19.08 -22.73
C ASP A 235 6.21 -19.98 -22.19
N LYS A 236 7.44 -19.44 -22.01
CA LYS A 236 8.61 -20.13 -21.47
C LYS A 236 8.83 -19.92 -19.97
N GLU A 237 8.08 -19.02 -19.37
CA GLU A 237 8.24 -18.68 -17.95
C GLU A 237 7.32 -19.55 -17.10
N ASP A 238 7.79 -20.00 -15.93
CA ASP A 238 7.02 -20.81 -14.99
C ASP A 238 6.57 -19.99 -13.76
N VAL A 239 7.28 -18.90 -13.45
CA VAL A 239 7.01 -18.08 -12.26
C VAL A 239 5.90 -17.07 -12.54
N TRP A 240 4.77 -17.17 -11.85
CA TRP A 240 3.58 -16.36 -12.10
C TRP A 240 3.83 -14.85 -11.94
N GLN A 241 4.66 -14.43 -10.98
CA GLN A 241 5.02 -13.00 -10.80
C GLN A 241 5.75 -12.43 -12.02
N VAL A 242 6.58 -13.23 -12.67
CA VAL A 242 7.26 -12.83 -13.90
C VAL A 242 6.27 -12.76 -15.06
N LYS A 243 5.40 -13.76 -15.20
CA LYS A 243 4.29 -13.76 -16.19
C LYS A 243 3.42 -12.55 -16.06
N LEU A 244 3.04 -12.20 -14.82
CA LEU A 244 2.24 -11.00 -14.51
C LEU A 244 2.92 -9.73 -15.05
N ASN A 245 4.23 -9.57 -14.81
CA ASN A 245 4.96 -8.38 -15.25
C ASN A 245 5.18 -8.36 -16.75
N ILE A 246 5.24 -9.52 -17.43
CA ILE A 246 5.23 -9.60 -18.90
C ILE A 246 3.89 -9.07 -19.44
N ILE A 247 2.75 -9.50 -18.87
CA ILE A 247 1.43 -8.98 -19.27
C ILE A 247 1.36 -7.47 -19.05
N ASN A 248 1.81 -6.97 -17.89
CA ASN A 248 1.80 -5.54 -17.58
C ASN A 248 2.71 -4.72 -18.54
N SER A 249 3.73 -5.34 -19.12
CA SER A 249 4.62 -4.69 -20.09
C SER A 249 3.88 -4.28 -21.38
N PHE A 250 2.85 -5.00 -21.81
CA PHE A 250 2.06 -4.60 -22.98
C PHE A 250 1.30 -3.28 -22.75
N ALA A 251 0.79 -3.08 -21.55
CA ALA A 251 0.18 -1.80 -21.18
C ALA A 251 1.20 -0.65 -21.17
N ALA A 252 2.45 -0.93 -20.78
CA ALA A 252 3.53 0.06 -20.84
C ALA A 252 3.92 0.43 -22.29
N ILE A 253 3.97 -0.56 -23.19
CA ILE A 253 4.20 -0.33 -24.63
C ILE A 253 3.05 0.53 -25.19
N PHE A 254 1.79 0.17 -24.90
CA PHE A 254 0.61 0.89 -25.42
C PHE A 254 0.61 2.37 -24.99
N ARG A 255 1.03 2.71 -23.79
CA ARG A 255 1.19 4.13 -23.37
C ARG A 255 2.16 4.92 -24.24
N ASN A 256 3.15 4.25 -24.82
CA ASN A 256 4.17 4.87 -25.65
C ASN A 256 3.81 4.81 -27.16
N ASP A 257 3.07 3.78 -27.56
CA ASP A 257 2.67 3.52 -28.96
C ASP A 257 1.24 2.93 -29.00
N ASN A 258 0.26 3.79 -29.21
CA ASN A 258 -1.15 3.40 -29.26
C ASN A 258 -1.51 2.55 -30.48
N SER A 259 -0.61 2.41 -31.48
CA SER A 259 -0.83 1.52 -32.63
C SER A 259 -0.95 0.04 -32.22
N LEU A 260 -0.57 -0.28 -30.97
CA LEU A 260 -0.70 -1.63 -30.40
C LEU A 260 -2.17 -2.11 -30.37
N SER A 261 -3.15 -1.20 -30.32
CA SER A 261 -4.58 -1.53 -30.38
C SER A 261 -5.02 -2.18 -31.70
N SER A 262 -4.18 -2.20 -32.73
CA SER A 262 -4.43 -2.92 -33.98
C SER A 262 -3.73 -4.30 -34.05
N ASN A 263 -3.00 -4.69 -33.02
CA ASN A 263 -2.28 -5.96 -32.99
C ASN A 263 -3.21 -7.13 -32.62
N ARG A 264 -3.70 -7.85 -33.64
CA ARG A 264 -4.64 -8.97 -33.46
C ARG A 264 -4.01 -10.14 -32.68
N GLU A 265 -2.74 -10.46 -32.93
CA GLU A 265 -2.05 -11.56 -32.23
C GLU A 265 -1.98 -11.30 -30.73
N LEU A 266 -1.68 -10.06 -30.32
CA LEU A 266 -1.70 -9.66 -28.91
C LEU A 266 -3.10 -9.75 -28.30
N ALA A 267 -4.14 -9.37 -29.05
CA ALA A 267 -5.51 -9.47 -28.55
C ALA A 267 -5.91 -10.91 -28.28
N TYR A 268 -5.61 -11.83 -29.21
CA TYR A 268 -5.82 -13.28 -29.01
C TYR A 268 -4.99 -13.82 -27.86
N PHE A 269 -3.72 -13.44 -27.78
CA PHE A 269 -2.85 -13.84 -26.67
C PHE A 269 -3.47 -13.43 -25.33
N LEU A 270 -3.88 -12.18 -25.16
CA LEU A 270 -4.44 -11.70 -23.88
C LEU A 270 -5.76 -12.41 -23.53
N ILE A 271 -6.66 -12.64 -24.49
CA ILE A 271 -7.90 -13.35 -24.17
C ILE A 271 -7.65 -14.84 -23.87
N ASP A 272 -6.69 -15.50 -24.54
CA ASP A 272 -6.27 -16.87 -24.22
C ASP A 272 -5.72 -16.97 -22.79
N LYS A 273 -4.89 -15.99 -22.37
CA LYS A 273 -4.39 -15.96 -20.99
C LYS A 273 -5.47 -15.56 -20.00
N GLY A 274 -6.45 -14.77 -20.41
CA GLY A 274 -7.65 -14.45 -19.62
C GLY A 274 -8.51 -15.69 -19.32
N GLU A 275 -8.59 -16.65 -20.22
CA GLU A 275 -9.30 -17.92 -20.04
C GLU A 275 -8.50 -18.96 -19.21
N GLY A 276 -7.29 -18.62 -18.73
CA GLY A 276 -6.45 -19.48 -17.91
C GLY A 276 -7.00 -19.71 -16.48
N GLU A 277 -6.47 -20.74 -15.82
CA GLU A 277 -6.92 -21.15 -14.48
C GLU A 277 -6.35 -20.26 -13.34
N ASP A 278 -5.24 -19.55 -13.57
CA ASP A 278 -4.63 -18.66 -12.59
C ASP A 278 -5.36 -17.31 -12.60
N ALA A 279 -6.10 -17.00 -11.55
CA ALA A 279 -6.92 -15.81 -11.48
C ALA A 279 -6.11 -14.50 -11.50
N TYR A 280 -4.89 -14.47 -10.97
CA TYR A 280 -4.04 -13.29 -11.05
C TYR A 280 -3.61 -12.98 -12.49
N LEU A 281 -3.24 -14.02 -13.24
CA LEU A 281 -2.85 -13.88 -14.64
C LEU A 281 -4.08 -13.62 -15.54
N SER A 282 -5.21 -14.29 -15.25
CA SER A 282 -6.48 -14.08 -15.93
C SER A 282 -6.94 -12.61 -15.80
N THR A 283 -7.04 -12.11 -14.58
CA THR A 283 -7.46 -10.72 -14.33
C THR A 283 -6.50 -9.72 -14.96
N ALA A 284 -5.19 -9.94 -14.88
CA ALA A 284 -4.20 -9.06 -15.50
C ALA A 284 -4.31 -9.05 -17.04
N ALA A 285 -4.53 -10.21 -17.66
CA ALA A 285 -4.68 -10.32 -19.10
C ALA A 285 -5.98 -9.64 -19.59
N LEU A 286 -7.10 -9.85 -18.90
CA LEU A 286 -8.39 -9.20 -19.21
C LEU A 286 -8.30 -7.69 -19.02
N SER A 287 -7.69 -7.22 -17.92
CA SER A 287 -7.46 -5.79 -17.68
C SER A 287 -6.55 -5.17 -18.75
N GLY A 288 -5.49 -5.88 -19.14
CA GLY A 288 -4.62 -5.49 -20.25
C GLY A 288 -5.38 -5.39 -21.57
N LEU A 289 -6.25 -6.36 -21.86
CA LEU A 289 -7.12 -6.36 -23.02
C LEU A 289 -8.05 -5.15 -23.03
N ALA A 290 -8.74 -4.87 -21.91
CA ALA A 290 -9.59 -3.70 -21.73
C ALA A 290 -8.82 -2.39 -21.96
N TYR A 291 -7.64 -2.26 -21.37
CA TYR A 291 -6.81 -1.06 -21.45
C TYR A 291 -6.29 -0.76 -22.85
N ILE A 292 -5.81 -1.79 -23.57
CA ILE A 292 -5.20 -1.65 -24.90
C ILE A 292 -6.27 -1.51 -25.97
N PHE A 293 -7.35 -2.27 -25.90
CA PHE A 293 -8.35 -2.39 -26.97
C PHE A 293 -9.68 -1.67 -26.67
N GLY A 294 -9.89 -1.15 -25.47
CA GLY A 294 -11.12 -0.44 -25.11
C GLY A 294 -11.32 0.94 -25.77
N GLY A 295 -10.28 1.53 -26.40
CA GLY A 295 -10.37 2.80 -27.13
C GLY A 295 -10.86 2.61 -28.56
N THR A 296 -9.99 2.07 -29.39
CA THR A 296 -10.22 1.78 -30.81
C THR A 296 -9.87 0.34 -31.10
N ILE A 297 -10.82 -0.44 -31.55
CA ILE A 297 -10.65 -1.84 -31.92
C ILE A 297 -11.25 -2.06 -33.30
N ASP A 298 -10.61 -2.90 -34.12
CA ASP A 298 -11.16 -3.35 -35.40
C ASP A 298 -12.51 -4.07 -35.20
N ALA A 299 -13.51 -3.75 -36.03
CA ALA A 299 -14.87 -4.27 -35.90
C ALA A 299 -14.94 -5.81 -35.98
N THR A 300 -14.08 -6.43 -36.81
CA THR A 300 -14.03 -7.89 -36.96
C THR A 300 -13.48 -8.52 -35.70
N LEU A 301 -12.36 -8.00 -35.21
CA LEU A 301 -11.73 -8.46 -33.97
C LEU A 301 -12.69 -8.28 -32.77
N LYS A 302 -13.40 -7.14 -32.71
CA LYS A 302 -14.42 -6.88 -31.71
C LYS A 302 -15.51 -7.95 -31.69
N ALA A 303 -16.03 -8.31 -32.90
CA ALA A 303 -17.06 -9.34 -33.04
C ALA A 303 -16.56 -10.74 -32.64
N GLU A 304 -15.31 -11.09 -32.95
CA GLU A 304 -14.70 -12.37 -32.60
C GLU A 304 -14.45 -12.54 -31.10
N MET A 305 -14.17 -11.44 -30.38
CA MET A 305 -13.91 -11.48 -28.95
C MET A 305 -15.18 -11.61 -28.10
N LYS A 306 -16.33 -11.14 -28.60
CA LYS A 306 -17.56 -11.09 -27.82
C LYS A 306 -17.96 -12.44 -27.25
N PRO A 307 -18.07 -13.54 -28.03
CA PRO A 307 -18.48 -14.83 -27.48
C PRO A 307 -17.49 -15.38 -26.46
N ARG A 308 -16.21 -15.06 -26.58
CA ARG A 308 -15.17 -15.50 -25.63
C ARG A 308 -15.30 -14.76 -24.29
N LEU A 309 -15.53 -13.46 -24.29
CA LEU A 309 -15.78 -12.70 -23.06
C LEU A 309 -17.11 -13.12 -22.41
N GLN A 310 -18.16 -13.38 -23.21
CA GLN A 310 -19.45 -13.89 -22.71
C GLN A 310 -19.34 -15.30 -22.11
N TRP A 311 -18.35 -16.11 -22.52
CA TRP A 311 -18.09 -17.42 -21.93
C TRP A 311 -17.89 -17.36 -20.41
N PHE A 312 -17.23 -16.33 -19.88
CA PHE A 312 -17.04 -16.14 -18.43
C PHE A 312 -18.39 -15.99 -17.71
N LEU A 313 -19.37 -15.33 -18.31
CA LEU A 313 -20.69 -15.11 -17.74
C LEU A 313 -21.51 -16.41 -17.70
N ILE A 314 -21.31 -17.31 -18.67
CA ILE A 314 -22.02 -18.59 -18.79
C ILE A 314 -21.41 -19.63 -17.86
N LYS A 315 -20.09 -19.70 -17.76
CA LYS A 315 -19.35 -20.67 -16.93
C LYS A 315 -19.45 -20.40 -15.41
N GLY A 316 -19.69 -19.14 -15.03
CA GLY A 316 -20.02 -18.71 -13.66
C GLY A 316 -19.23 -19.41 -12.55
N LYS A 317 -19.80 -20.48 -12.00
CA LYS A 317 -19.23 -21.19 -10.84
C LYS A 317 -17.93 -21.97 -11.10
N ALA A 318 -17.52 -22.13 -12.36
CA ALA A 318 -16.28 -22.85 -12.71
C ALA A 318 -15.04 -21.92 -12.83
N VAL A 319 -15.25 -20.61 -12.72
CA VAL A 319 -14.22 -19.57 -12.80
C VAL A 319 -14.30 -18.76 -11.51
N ASP A 320 -13.18 -18.24 -11.02
CA ASP A 320 -13.20 -17.39 -9.84
C ASP A 320 -13.92 -16.05 -10.10
N LEU A 321 -14.47 -15.48 -9.04
CA LEU A 321 -15.30 -14.26 -9.13
C LEU A 321 -14.49 -13.05 -9.67
N ALA A 322 -13.20 -12.96 -9.35
CA ALA A 322 -12.37 -11.84 -9.79
C ALA A 322 -12.17 -11.86 -11.32
N SER A 323 -11.94 -13.04 -11.91
CA SER A 323 -11.84 -13.21 -13.37
C SER A 323 -13.15 -12.91 -14.08
N ILE A 324 -14.29 -13.35 -13.51
CA ILE A 324 -15.63 -13.02 -14.05
C ILE A 324 -15.83 -11.51 -13.99
N GLY A 325 -15.57 -10.89 -12.86
CA GLY A 325 -15.70 -9.44 -12.66
C GLY A 325 -14.85 -8.65 -13.65
N GLU A 326 -13.60 -9.07 -13.88
CA GLU A 326 -12.72 -8.40 -14.82
C GLU A 326 -13.18 -8.60 -16.29
N ALA A 327 -13.71 -9.77 -16.63
CA ALA A 327 -14.33 -10.00 -17.95
C ALA A 327 -15.52 -9.07 -18.17
N VAL A 328 -16.37 -8.89 -17.16
CA VAL A 328 -17.52 -7.94 -17.20
C VAL A 328 -17.03 -6.50 -17.45
N LYS A 329 -16.00 -6.05 -16.72
CA LYS A 329 -15.41 -4.72 -16.96
C LYS A 329 -14.79 -4.61 -18.34
N THR A 330 -14.15 -5.67 -18.83
CA THR A 330 -13.60 -5.73 -20.19
C THR A 330 -14.69 -5.60 -21.26
N ILE A 331 -15.85 -6.24 -21.06
CA ILE A 331 -17.03 -6.06 -21.92
C ILE A 331 -17.44 -4.58 -21.94
N GLY A 332 -17.58 -3.95 -20.77
CA GLY A 332 -17.91 -2.53 -20.68
C GLY A 332 -16.90 -1.63 -21.40
N ALA A 333 -15.62 -1.89 -21.24
CA ALA A 333 -14.53 -1.10 -21.84
C ALA A 333 -14.49 -1.21 -23.38
N ILE A 334 -14.69 -2.42 -23.93
CA ILE A 334 -14.58 -2.70 -25.38
C ILE A 334 -15.88 -2.35 -26.11
N TYR A 335 -17.05 -2.70 -25.56
CA TYR A 335 -18.34 -2.55 -26.23
C TYR A 335 -19.05 -1.27 -25.85
N LYS A 336 -18.72 -0.64 -24.73
CA LYS A 336 -19.31 0.63 -24.29
C LYS A 336 -20.85 0.59 -24.33
N ASP A 337 -21.48 1.59 -24.93
CA ASP A 337 -22.95 1.72 -25.01
C ASP A 337 -23.63 0.53 -25.71
N GLU A 338 -22.91 -0.21 -26.57
CA GLU A 338 -23.43 -1.44 -27.21
C GLU A 338 -23.66 -2.57 -26.19
N ALA A 339 -23.01 -2.53 -25.03
CA ALA A 339 -23.18 -3.52 -23.97
C ALA A 339 -24.24 -3.10 -22.92
N ARG A 340 -24.87 -1.92 -23.07
CA ARG A 340 -25.77 -1.36 -22.05
C ARG A 340 -26.89 -2.33 -21.66
N ASP A 341 -27.70 -2.77 -22.61
CA ASP A 341 -28.84 -3.64 -22.32
C ASP A 341 -28.40 -5.00 -21.76
N GLU A 342 -27.29 -5.54 -22.27
CA GLU A 342 -26.73 -6.80 -21.82
C GLU A 342 -26.26 -6.69 -20.35
N LEU A 343 -25.53 -5.63 -19.97
CA LEU A 343 -25.01 -5.45 -18.61
C LEU A 343 -26.12 -5.09 -17.62
N LEU A 344 -27.08 -4.25 -17.99
CA LEU A 344 -28.25 -3.94 -17.14
C LEU A 344 -29.13 -5.16 -16.91
N SER A 345 -29.32 -6.01 -17.94
CA SER A 345 -30.02 -7.28 -17.82
C SER A 345 -29.27 -8.26 -16.94
N LEU A 346 -27.95 -8.35 -17.11
CA LEU A 346 -27.09 -9.17 -16.25
C LEU A 346 -27.19 -8.74 -14.79
N TYR A 347 -27.16 -7.43 -14.51
CA TYR A 347 -27.34 -6.90 -13.16
C TYR A 347 -28.66 -7.37 -12.55
N ALA A 348 -29.76 -7.22 -13.28
CA ALA A 348 -31.10 -7.59 -12.81
C ALA A 348 -31.27 -9.09 -12.57
N GLN A 349 -30.54 -9.95 -13.32
CA GLN A 349 -30.58 -11.41 -13.22
C GLN A 349 -29.56 -11.97 -12.21
N THR A 350 -28.59 -11.17 -11.77
CA THR A 350 -27.55 -11.61 -10.84
C THR A 350 -28.12 -11.77 -9.42
N GLU A 351 -28.08 -12.99 -8.91
CA GLU A 351 -28.42 -13.29 -7.52
C GLU A 351 -27.25 -12.88 -6.59
N GLY A 352 -27.58 -12.35 -5.41
CA GLY A 352 -26.59 -11.88 -4.42
C GLY A 352 -25.90 -10.58 -4.83
N TYR A 353 -24.86 -10.19 -4.08
CA TYR A 353 -24.28 -8.85 -4.15
C TYR A 353 -22.86 -8.82 -4.70
N TYR A 354 -22.15 -9.95 -4.84
CA TYR A 354 -20.72 -9.98 -5.13
C TYR A 354 -20.34 -9.60 -6.56
N LEU A 355 -21.14 -9.96 -7.57
CA LEU A 355 -20.84 -9.61 -8.97
C LEU A 355 -21.37 -8.23 -9.37
N LYS A 356 -22.41 -7.73 -8.69
CA LYS A 356 -23.07 -6.46 -9.03
C LYS A 356 -22.12 -5.25 -9.05
N PRO A 357 -21.15 -5.09 -8.11
CA PRO A 357 -20.18 -4.00 -8.18
C PRO A 357 -19.39 -3.95 -9.49
N TYR A 358 -18.94 -5.10 -9.99
CA TYR A 358 -18.20 -5.18 -11.25
C TYR A 358 -19.07 -4.79 -12.46
N ILE A 359 -20.36 -5.14 -12.45
CA ILE A 359 -21.31 -4.74 -13.52
C ILE A 359 -21.52 -3.23 -13.49
N ILE A 360 -21.68 -2.64 -12.32
CA ILE A 360 -21.79 -1.20 -12.15
C ILE A 360 -20.54 -0.49 -12.67
N GLN A 361 -19.36 -0.94 -12.27
CA GLN A 361 -18.07 -0.39 -12.72
C GLN A 361 -17.89 -0.51 -14.25
N ALA A 362 -18.37 -1.60 -14.86
CA ALA A 362 -18.35 -1.77 -16.31
C ALA A 362 -19.13 -0.68 -17.03
N CYS A 363 -20.26 -0.23 -16.47
CA CYS A 363 -21.04 0.90 -17.01
C CYS A 363 -20.29 2.23 -16.95
N GLY A 364 -19.28 2.35 -16.11
CA GLY A 364 -18.39 3.53 -16.04
C GLY A 364 -17.58 3.80 -17.31
N TYR A 365 -17.48 2.83 -18.23
CA TYR A 365 -16.83 3.00 -19.54
C TYR A 365 -17.75 3.55 -20.64
N PHE A 366 -19.07 3.67 -20.42
CA PHE A 366 -20.02 4.10 -21.44
C PHE A 366 -19.83 5.57 -21.83
N ASN A 367 -20.13 5.89 -23.08
CA ASN A 367 -20.14 7.27 -23.56
C ASN A 367 -21.40 8.00 -23.11
N ASP A 368 -22.55 7.28 -23.11
CA ASP A 368 -23.82 7.81 -22.62
C ASP A 368 -23.86 7.77 -21.09
N ALA A 369 -23.58 8.92 -20.47
CA ALA A 369 -23.58 9.05 -19.03
C ALA A 369 -24.96 8.77 -18.39
N SER A 370 -26.07 8.87 -19.15
CA SER A 370 -27.42 8.68 -18.61
C SER A 370 -27.68 7.29 -18.03
N VAL A 371 -26.81 6.32 -18.30
CA VAL A 371 -26.86 4.95 -17.70
C VAL A 371 -26.94 4.97 -16.17
N TYR A 372 -26.40 6.00 -15.51
CA TYR A 372 -26.50 6.13 -14.06
C TYR A 372 -27.94 6.16 -13.55
N LYS A 373 -28.87 6.66 -14.37
CA LYS A 373 -30.33 6.72 -14.02
C LYS A 373 -30.90 5.31 -13.94
N ASP A 374 -30.52 4.42 -14.86
CA ASP A 374 -30.96 3.03 -14.86
C ASP A 374 -30.31 2.24 -13.73
N LEU A 375 -29.01 2.45 -13.50
CA LEU A 375 -28.30 1.85 -12.36
C LEU A 375 -28.93 2.27 -11.02
N ARG A 376 -29.25 3.56 -10.85
CA ARG A 376 -29.91 4.04 -9.62
C ARG A 376 -31.25 3.34 -9.37
N LYS A 377 -32.07 3.11 -10.42
CA LYS A 377 -33.35 2.38 -10.29
C LYS A 377 -33.10 0.92 -9.85
N LEU A 378 -32.15 0.24 -10.46
CA LEU A 378 -31.81 -1.15 -10.14
C LEU A 378 -31.28 -1.27 -8.71
N ILE A 379 -30.38 -0.39 -8.31
CA ILE A 379 -29.83 -0.35 -6.95
C ILE A 379 -30.93 -0.05 -5.92
N THR A 380 -31.82 0.90 -6.21
CA THR A 380 -32.95 1.20 -5.33
C THR A 380 -33.86 -0.03 -5.13
N ALA A 381 -34.10 -0.80 -6.20
CA ALA A 381 -34.87 -2.04 -6.10
C ALA A 381 -34.16 -3.10 -5.23
N ASP A 382 -32.83 -3.26 -5.35
CA ASP A 382 -32.05 -4.16 -4.51
C ASP A 382 -32.10 -3.75 -3.03
N VAL A 383 -31.98 -2.46 -2.75
CA VAL A 383 -32.09 -1.92 -1.39
C VAL A 383 -33.46 -2.23 -0.79
N GLN A 384 -34.53 -2.03 -1.57
CA GLN A 384 -35.88 -2.31 -1.09
C GLN A 384 -36.08 -3.81 -0.81
N ASN A 385 -35.53 -4.69 -1.68
CA ASN A 385 -35.55 -6.13 -1.46
C ASN A 385 -34.79 -6.51 -0.18
N TYR A 386 -33.59 -5.96 0.00
CA TYR A 386 -32.75 -6.18 1.17
C TYR A 386 -33.45 -5.78 2.47
N VAL A 387 -34.07 -4.58 2.49
CA VAL A 387 -34.86 -4.07 3.63
C VAL A 387 -36.02 -5.00 3.95
N ASN A 388 -36.77 -5.44 2.92
CA ASN A 388 -37.89 -6.34 3.10
C ASN A 388 -37.48 -7.71 3.65
N GLU A 389 -36.38 -8.29 3.13
CA GLU A 389 -35.85 -9.59 3.56
C GLU A 389 -35.31 -9.55 4.98
N LYS A 390 -34.55 -8.52 5.33
CA LYS A 390 -33.92 -8.37 6.64
C LYS A 390 -34.84 -7.75 7.70
N LYS A 391 -36.03 -7.25 7.31
CA LYS A 391 -37.00 -6.54 8.19
C LYS A 391 -36.38 -5.35 8.90
N ILE A 392 -35.56 -4.56 8.19
CA ILE A 392 -34.83 -3.39 8.68
C ILE A 392 -35.75 -2.15 8.62
N THR A 393 -35.64 -1.24 9.59
CA THR A 393 -36.36 0.05 9.58
C THR A 393 -35.65 1.08 8.70
N GLU A 394 -36.40 2.07 8.15
CA GLU A 394 -35.86 3.07 7.22
C GLU A 394 -34.59 3.80 7.68
N GLY A 395 -34.39 3.95 8.99
CA GLY A 395 -33.19 4.59 9.54
C GLY A 395 -31.89 3.77 9.44
N ASP A 396 -32.01 2.45 9.20
CA ASP A 396 -30.89 1.52 9.13
C ASP A 396 -30.53 1.10 7.68
N MET A 397 -31.17 1.69 6.67
CA MET A 397 -31.03 1.28 5.25
C MET A 397 -29.61 1.38 4.70
N ILE A 398 -28.79 2.31 5.19
CA ILE A 398 -27.37 2.47 4.77
C ILE A 398 -26.45 1.50 5.56
N ALA A 399 -26.95 0.82 6.58
CA ALA A 399 -26.17 -0.05 7.47
C ALA A 399 -26.00 -1.51 6.95
N GLY A 400 -26.56 -1.86 5.81
CA GLY A 400 -26.35 -3.20 5.20
C GLY A 400 -24.94 -3.35 4.67
N LYS A 401 -24.06 -4.01 5.43
CA LYS A 401 -22.66 -4.23 5.02
C LYS A 401 -22.52 -4.85 3.63
N GLU A 402 -23.46 -5.69 3.23
CA GLU A 402 -23.51 -6.33 1.92
C GLU A 402 -23.79 -5.35 0.76
N LEU A 403 -24.39 -4.19 1.04
CA LEU A 403 -24.70 -3.16 0.04
C LEU A 403 -23.57 -2.13 -0.13
N ILE A 404 -22.65 -2.02 0.83
CA ILE A 404 -21.53 -1.06 0.76
C ILE A 404 -20.73 -1.18 -0.54
N PRO A 405 -20.33 -2.39 -1.00
CA PRO A 405 -19.63 -2.53 -2.28
C PRO A 405 -20.42 -2.03 -3.49
N ILE A 406 -21.75 -2.21 -3.48
CA ILE A 406 -22.65 -1.71 -4.54
C ILE A 406 -22.70 -0.18 -4.54
N TYR A 407 -22.89 0.44 -3.39
CA TYR A 407 -22.93 1.89 -3.25
C TYR A 407 -21.59 2.52 -3.63
N ARG A 408 -20.48 1.93 -3.18
CA ARG A 408 -19.14 2.37 -3.54
C ARG A 408 -18.92 2.29 -5.04
N ALA A 409 -19.22 1.15 -5.67
CA ALA A 409 -19.11 0.98 -7.12
C ALA A 409 -20.00 1.98 -7.89
N PHE A 410 -21.16 2.32 -7.35
CA PHE A 410 -22.06 3.31 -7.96
C PHE A 410 -21.45 4.72 -7.94
N VAL A 411 -20.95 5.20 -6.80
CA VAL A 411 -20.33 6.53 -6.72
C VAL A 411 -19.02 6.60 -7.52
N GLU A 412 -18.22 5.54 -7.57
CA GLU A 412 -17.04 5.41 -8.44
C GLU A 412 -17.44 5.50 -9.93
N THR A 413 -18.54 4.88 -10.31
CA THR A 413 -19.07 4.92 -11.67
C THR A 413 -19.60 6.30 -12.03
N LEU A 414 -20.30 6.98 -11.13
CA LEU A 414 -20.69 8.38 -11.33
C LEU A 414 -19.45 9.27 -11.54
N ASP A 415 -18.41 9.05 -10.73
CA ASP A 415 -17.14 9.79 -10.87
C ASP A 415 -16.49 9.56 -12.24
N ALA A 416 -16.52 8.36 -12.77
CA ALA A 416 -16.03 8.03 -14.10
C ALA A 416 -16.91 8.63 -15.23
N LEU A 417 -18.23 8.76 -15.04
CA LEU A 417 -19.18 9.25 -16.04
C LEU A 417 -19.30 10.77 -16.10
N LYS A 418 -19.09 11.49 -14.97
CA LYS A 418 -19.39 12.93 -14.84
C LYS A 418 -18.78 13.82 -15.92
N GLY A 419 -17.58 13.47 -16.42
CA GLY A 419 -16.92 14.22 -17.50
C GLY A 419 -17.63 14.13 -18.85
N ARG A 420 -18.52 13.13 -19.06
CA ARG A 420 -19.29 12.86 -20.29
C ARG A 420 -20.75 13.28 -20.18
N ALA A 421 -21.21 13.65 -18.97
CA ALA A 421 -22.55 14.08 -18.68
C ALA A 421 -22.81 15.52 -19.17
N ASP A 422 -24.06 15.85 -19.51
CA ASP A 422 -24.49 17.23 -19.71
C ASP A 422 -24.58 17.98 -18.37
N ASP A 423 -24.81 19.27 -18.39
CA ASP A 423 -24.81 20.11 -17.19
C ASP A 423 -25.94 19.75 -16.19
N ALA A 424 -27.08 19.30 -16.68
CA ALA A 424 -28.22 18.88 -15.85
C ALA A 424 -27.89 17.54 -15.13
N ASP A 425 -27.29 16.61 -15.84
CA ASP A 425 -26.86 15.34 -15.28
C ASP A 425 -25.65 15.51 -14.33
N LYS A 426 -24.70 16.42 -14.64
CA LYS A 426 -23.62 16.78 -13.70
C LYS A 426 -24.16 17.31 -12.38
N GLU A 427 -25.15 18.20 -12.43
CA GLU A 427 -25.77 18.72 -11.20
C GLU A 427 -26.52 17.61 -10.44
N THR A 428 -27.21 16.72 -11.15
CA THR A 428 -27.86 15.56 -10.52
C THR A 428 -26.82 14.63 -9.85
N MET A 429 -25.71 14.34 -10.53
CA MET A 429 -24.63 13.53 -9.97
C MET A 429 -23.99 14.20 -8.75
N ARG A 430 -23.81 15.54 -8.78
CA ARG A 430 -23.33 16.30 -7.62
C ARG A 430 -24.24 16.13 -6.40
N LEU A 431 -25.55 16.19 -6.60
CA LEU A 431 -26.51 16.00 -5.50
C LEU A 431 -26.48 14.55 -4.96
N ILE A 432 -26.25 13.57 -5.84
CA ILE A 432 -26.07 12.18 -5.43
C ILE A 432 -24.77 12.01 -4.61
N PHE A 433 -23.66 12.64 -5.02
CA PHE A 433 -22.44 12.62 -4.21
C PHE A 433 -22.64 13.23 -2.83
N ILE A 434 -23.42 14.33 -2.70
CA ILE A 434 -23.76 14.91 -1.41
C ILE A 434 -24.61 13.93 -0.59
N GLU A 435 -25.64 13.31 -1.20
CA GLU A 435 -26.48 12.29 -0.55
C GLU A 435 -25.63 11.14 0.03
N PHE A 436 -24.68 10.59 -0.77
CA PHE A 436 -23.84 9.50 -0.35
C PHE A 436 -22.67 9.91 0.58
N ALA A 437 -22.27 11.18 0.58
CA ALA A 437 -21.36 11.71 1.60
C ALA A 437 -21.96 11.61 3.02
N GLY A 438 -23.30 11.67 3.15
CA GLY A 438 -24.02 11.42 4.40
C GLY A 438 -24.14 9.95 4.82
N SER A 439 -23.56 9.00 4.08
CA SER A 439 -23.70 7.54 4.31
C SER A 439 -23.03 7.01 5.59
N LYS A 440 -22.15 7.77 6.22
CA LYS A 440 -21.30 7.41 7.37
C LYS A 440 -20.22 6.36 7.06
N ASP A 441 -20.27 5.65 5.93
CA ASP A 441 -19.21 4.70 5.54
C ASP A 441 -18.02 5.45 4.93
N PRO A 442 -16.81 5.36 5.54
CA PRO A 442 -15.68 6.15 5.09
C PRO A 442 -15.23 5.82 3.66
N SER A 443 -15.44 4.59 3.17
CA SER A 443 -15.05 4.19 1.81
C SER A 443 -15.94 4.80 0.71
N ILE A 444 -17.18 5.14 1.04
CA ILE A 444 -18.12 5.84 0.17
C ILE A 444 -17.88 7.34 0.26
N VAL A 445 -17.76 7.85 1.50
CA VAL A 445 -17.54 9.28 1.78
C VAL A 445 -16.28 9.79 1.11
N ASP A 446 -15.18 9.04 1.18
CA ASP A 446 -13.91 9.42 0.51
C ASP A 446 -14.07 9.63 -1.00
N VAL A 447 -14.74 8.71 -1.70
CA VAL A 447 -15.03 8.84 -3.13
C VAL A 447 -15.87 10.09 -3.42
N CYS A 448 -16.92 10.32 -2.62
CA CYS A 448 -17.81 11.46 -2.80
C CYS A 448 -17.09 12.80 -2.58
N ILE A 449 -16.30 12.93 -1.51
CA ILE A 449 -15.50 14.13 -1.22
C ILE A 449 -14.52 14.40 -2.36
N ASN A 450 -13.78 13.38 -2.82
CA ASN A 450 -12.83 13.51 -3.93
C ASN A 450 -13.51 13.93 -5.23
N ALA A 451 -14.70 13.40 -5.53
CA ALA A 451 -15.50 13.80 -6.70
C ALA A 451 -15.97 15.26 -6.61
N LEU A 452 -16.44 15.69 -5.43
CA LEU A 452 -16.97 17.04 -5.18
C LEU A 452 -15.88 18.12 -5.16
N ASN A 453 -14.62 17.75 -4.89
CA ASN A 453 -13.46 18.66 -4.93
C ASN A 453 -12.95 18.97 -6.33
N GLN A 454 -13.51 18.37 -7.36
CA GLN A 454 -13.08 18.61 -8.75
C GLN A 454 -13.40 20.04 -9.20
N PRO A 455 -12.59 20.63 -10.11
CA PRO A 455 -12.76 22.02 -10.57
C PRO A 455 -14.15 22.33 -11.12
N MET A 456 -14.85 21.34 -11.69
CA MET A 456 -16.20 21.51 -12.24
C MET A 456 -17.26 21.90 -11.18
N TYR A 457 -17.00 21.61 -9.89
CA TYR A 457 -17.89 21.94 -8.77
C TYR A 457 -17.37 23.09 -7.90
N GLU A 458 -16.31 23.80 -8.32
CA GLU A 458 -15.68 24.89 -7.56
C GLU A 458 -16.69 25.96 -7.08
N SER A 459 -17.61 26.38 -7.96
CA SER A 459 -18.65 27.37 -7.62
C SER A 459 -19.66 26.90 -6.57
N LYS A 460 -19.70 25.60 -6.26
CA LYS A 460 -20.63 24.95 -5.33
C LYS A 460 -20.00 24.59 -3.98
N LYS A 461 -18.75 24.93 -3.74
CA LYS A 461 -18.05 24.63 -2.47
C LYS A 461 -18.72 25.24 -1.25
N GLY A 462 -19.42 26.37 -1.40
CA GLY A 462 -20.21 26.96 -0.31
C GLY A 462 -21.34 26.07 0.18
N GLU A 463 -22.08 25.45 -0.76
CA GLU A 463 -23.14 24.49 -0.46
C GLU A 463 -22.56 23.23 0.18
N LEU A 464 -21.41 22.74 -0.32
CA LEU A 464 -20.71 21.56 0.21
C LEU A 464 -20.31 21.77 1.67
N LYS A 465 -19.72 22.92 2.04
CA LYS A 465 -19.36 23.23 3.44
C LYS A 465 -20.56 23.11 4.40
N ILE A 466 -21.72 23.56 3.96
CA ILE A 466 -22.95 23.52 4.78
C ILE A 466 -23.41 22.07 4.93
N SER A 467 -23.49 21.33 3.82
CA SER A 467 -23.95 19.93 3.81
C SER A 467 -23.06 19.06 4.68
N LEU A 468 -21.75 19.08 4.48
CA LEU A 468 -20.80 18.30 5.26
C LEU A 468 -20.85 18.68 6.77
N GLY A 469 -21.08 19.95 7.10
CA GLY A 469 -21.25 20.38 8.50
C GLY A 469 -22.51 19.79 9.14
N ILE A 470 -23.59 19.62 8.39
CA ILE A 470 -24.82 18.96 8.85
C ILE A 470 -24.58 17.46 9.03
N ASP A 471 -23.98 16.82 8.04
CA ASP A 471 -23.70 15.38 8.06
C ASP A 471 -22.76 15.02 9.22
N TYR A 472 -21.73 15.85 9.47
CA TYR A 472 -20.80 15.67 10.60
C TYR A 472 -21.51 15.61 11.95
N GLN A 473 -22.56 16.42 12.16
CA GLN A 473 -23.32 16.42 13.41
C GLN A 473 -24.12 15.13 13.65
N SER A 474 -24.32 14.33 12.61
CA SER A 474 -24.98 13.01 12.71
C SER A 474 -24.04 11.88 13.07
N LEU A 475 -22.71 12.12 13.06
CA LEU A 475 -21.70 11.12 13.37
C LEU A 475 -21.56 10.89 14.87
N GLU A 476 -21.30 9.65 15.24
CA GLU A 476 -21.18 9.18 16.64
C GLU A 476 -19.75 8.67 16.91
N TYR A 477 -19.06 9.31 17.86
CA TYR A 477 -17.79 8.80 18.35
C TYR A 477 -18.04 7.69 19.40
N PRO A 478 -17.26 6.57 19.44
CA PRO A 478 -16.13 6.21 18.53
C PRO A 478 -16.54 5.50 17.23
N LYS A 479 -17.80 5.16 17.06
CA LYS A 479 -18.33 4.33 15.97
C LYS A 479 -17.94 4.84 14.56
N ASP A 480 -18.08 6.16 14.34
CA ASP A 480 -17.88 6.80 13.05
C ASP A 480 -16.53 7.55 12.98
N LYS A 481 -15.56 7.18 13.82
CA LYS A 481 -14.26 7.86 13.96
C LYS A 481 -13.55 8.11 12.62
N GLU A 482 -13.48 7.11 11.74
CA GLU A 482 -12.77 7.26 10.48
C GLU A 482 -13.47 8.23 9.53
N THR A 483 -14.79 8.21 9.51
CA THR A 483 -15.59 9.19 8.76
C THR A 483 -15.42 10.60 9.34
N MET A 484 -15.39 10.74 10.69
CA MET A 484 -15.10 12.03 11.33
C MET A 484 -13.75 12.60 10.89
N LYS A 485 -12.70 11.78 10.81
CA LYS A 485 -11.36 12.19 10.34
C LYS A 485 -11.40 12.71 8.91
N LEU A 486 -12.13 12.04 8.01
CA LEU A 486 -12.31 12.50 6.62
C LEU A 486 -12.96 13.88 6.57
N PHE A 487 -14.04 14.10 7.30
CA PHE A 487 -14.71 15.39 7.35
C PHE A 487 -13.82 16.49 7.96
N ILE A 488 -13.08 16.20 9.04
CA ILE A 488 -12.15 17.14 9.67
C ILE A 488 -11.09 17.61 8.67
N ARG A 489 -10.49 16.69 7.92
CA ARG A 489 -9.51 17.00 6.86
C ARG A 489 -10.15 17.83 5.74
N GLU A 490 -11.37 17.51 5.38
CA GLU A 490 -12.11 18.23 4.33
C GLU A 490 -12.51 19.64 4.77
N PHE A 491 -12.88 19.85 6.01
CA PHE A 491 -13.15 21.20 6.55
C PHE A 491 -11.91 22.11 6.43
N ALA A 492 -10.72 21.57 6.69
CA ALA A 492 -9.46 22.30 6.48
C ALA A 492 -9.24 22.62 5.00
N THR A 493 -9.41 21.64 4.10
CA THR A 493 -9.27 21.79 2.65
C THR A 493 -10.20 22.87 2.08
N LEU A 494 -11.45 22.86 2.52
CA LEU A 494 -12.46 23.81 2.09
C LEU A 494 -12.36 25.18 2.78
N ASN A 495 -11.51 25.34 3.79
CA ASN A 495 -11.51 26.52 4.69
C ASN A 495 -12.93 26.78 5.26
N ALA A 496 -13.51 25.76 5.91
CA ALA A 496 -14.90 25.76 6.36
C ALA A 496 -15.07 26.49 7.71
N GLU A 497 -15.12 27.83 7.71
CA GLU A 497 -15.26 28.64 8.92
C GLU A 497 -16.54 28.33 9.72
N ASN A 498 -17.62 27.93 9.03
CA ASN A 498 -18.88 27.51 9.64
C ASN A 498 -18.76 26.24 10.48
N CYS A 499 -17.71 25.43 10.28
CA CYS A 499 -17.45 24.18 11.00
C CYS A 499 -16.48 24.35 12.19
N VAL A 500 -15.92 25.57 12.40
CA VAL A 500 -15.03 25.84 13.54
C VAL A 500 -15.60 25.41 14.88
N PRO A 501 -16.88 25.70 15.24
CA PRO A 501 -17.43 25.24 16.52
C PRO A 501 -17.49 23.73 16.70
N LEU A 502 -17.64 22.96 15.60
CA LEU A 502 -17.62 21.50 15.62
C LEU A 502 -16.21 20.99 15.93
N LEU A 503 -15.20 21.57 15.25
CA LEU A 503 -13.80 21.23 15.46
C LEU A 503 -13.31 21.61 16.87
N GLU A 504 -13.75 22.74 17.43
CA GLU A 504 -13.46 23.12 18.81
C GLU A 504 -14.10 22.15 19.82
N GLY A 505 -15.31 21.66 19.54
CA GLY A 505 -15.98 20.64 20.34
C GLY A 505 -15.18 19.31 20.37
N ASN A 506 -14.53 18.93 19.29
CA ASN A 506 -13.71 17.72 19.21
C ASN A 506 -12.50 17.74 20.14
N LEU A 507 -11.96 18.91 20.49
CA LEU A 507 -10.79 19.02 21.38
C LEU A 507 -11.07 18.54 22.82
N ALA A 508 -12.34 18.31 23.17
CA ALA A 508 -12.78 17.77 24.45
C ALA A 508 -12.96 16.23 24.43
N ILE A 509 -12.87 15.59 23.26
CA ILE A 509 -12.94 14.13 23.13
C ILE A 509 -11.66 13.52 23.69
N ASP A 510 -11.77 12.41 24.43
CA ASP A 510 -10.59 11.66 24.92
C ASP A 510 -10.03 10.73 23.82
N ASP A 511 -9.68 11.33 22.67
CA ASP A 511 -9.02 10.67 21.55
C ASP A 511 -7.96 11.59 20.94
N TYR A 512 -6.71 11.18 21.05
CA TYR A 512 -5.59 11.98 20.59
C TYR A 512 -5.65 12.28 19.07
N GLU A 513 -6.09 11.33 18.24
CA GLU A 513 -6.10 11.50 16.78
C GLU A 513 -7.16 12.51 16.36
N ILE A 514 -8.37 12.37 16.89
CA ILE A 514 -9.46 13.33 16.63
C ILE A 514 -9.07 14.74 17.11
N CYS A 515 -8.50 14.85 18.32
CA CYS A 515 -8.05 16.14 18.84
C CYS A 515 -6.95 16.76 17.98
N ARG A 516 -5.94 15.97 17.59
CA ARG A 516 -4.82 16.44 16.79
C ARG A 516 -5.29 16.91 15.40
N GLU A 517 -6.04 16.08 14.69
CA GLU A 517 -6.55 16.45 13.36
C GLU A 517 -7.47 17.67 13.42
N SER A 518 -8.30 17.77 14.47
CA SER A 518 -9.14 18.96 14.68
C SER A 518 -8.32 20.22 15.00
N ALA A 519 -7.27 20.11 15.81
CA ALA A 519 -6.37 21.22 16.09
C ALA A 519 -5.60 21.67 14.82
N ASP A 520 -5.12 20.74 14.00
CA ASP A 520 -4.46 21.02 12.73
C ASP A 520 -5.41 21.69 11.73
N ALA A 521 -6.66 21.22 11.65
CA ALA A 521 -7.71 21.82 10.82
C ALA A 521 -8.05 23.25 11.31
N LEU A 522 -8.23 23.43 12.62
CA LEU A 522 -8.48 24.74 13.24
C LEU A 522 -7.33 25.72 12.98
N MET A 523 -6.07 25.27 13.10
CA MET A 523 -4.90 26.08 12.77
C MET A 523 -4.91 26.47 11.30
N THR A 524 -5.28 25.57 10.41
CA THR A 524 -5.38 25.83 8.96
C THR A 524 -6.45 26.89 8.66
N ILE A 525 -7.65 26.78 9.28
CA ILE A 525 -8.79 27.66 9.04
C ILE A 525 -8.59 29.02 9.73
N THR A 526 -8.28 29.01 11.03
CA THR A 526 -8.28 30.23 11.86
C THR A 526 -6.92 30.93 11.97
N LYS A 527 -5.83 30.27 11.55
CA LYS A 527 -4.42 30.70 11.74
C LYS A 527 -4.01 30.83 13.21
N LYS A 528 -4.74 30.17 14.13
CA LYS A 528 -4.44 30.15 15.57
C LYS A 528 -3.99 28.76 15.99
N THR A 529 -3.13 28.69 17.01
CA THR A 529 -2.73 27.42 17.62
C THR A 529 -3.77 27.00 18.66
N TYR A 530 -4.14 25.73 18.65
CA TYR A 530 -5.05 25.11 19.60
C TYR A 530 -4.34 24.03 20.39
N THR A 531 -4.70 23.89 21.67
CA THR A 531 -4.17 22.86 22.56
C THR A 531 -5.30 21.95 23.03
N PHE A 532 -4.97 20.70 23.36
CA PHE A 532 -5.90 19.70 23.86
C PHE A 532 -5.21 18.81 24.92
N ASN A 533 -6.01 18.08 25.70
CA ASN A 533 -5.51 17.27 26.82
C ASN A 533 -5.40 15.78 26.50
N ALA A 534 -6.08 15.30 25.46
CA ALA A 534 -6.04 13.88 25.08
C ALA A 534 -4.59 13.43 24.79
N LYS A 535 -4.23 12.29 25.34
CA LYS A 535 -2.89 11.70 25.17
C LYS A 535 -2.97 10.45 24.30
N ARG A 536 -1.91 10.22 23.55
CA ARG A 536 -1.77 8.92 22.88
C ARG A 536 -1.73 7.80 23.90
N LYS A 537 -2.46 6.72 23.64
CA LYS A 537 -2.41 5.52 24.46
C LYS A 537 -1.01 4.92 24.43
N SER A 538 -0.44 4.62 25.60
CA SER A 538 0.80 3.84 25.73
C SER A 538 0.47 2.35 25.67
N PHE A 539 1.32 1.60 25.00
CA PHE A 539 1.29 0.14 24.91
C PHE A 539 2.40 -0.50 25.76
N PHE A 540 3.17 0.28 26.48
CA PHE A 540 4.23 -0.22 27.32
C PHE A 540 3.66 -1.04 28.49
N ASP A 541 4.02 -2.31 28.52
CA ASP A 541 3.74 -3.26 29.61
C ASP A 541 4.93 -4.22 29.69
N ALA A 542 5.80 -3.99 30.67
CA ALA A 542 7.07 -4.70 30.80
C ALA A 542 6.91 -6.22 30.95
N GLU A 543 5.87 -6.68 31.65
CA GLU A 543 5.59 -8.10 31.85
C GLU A 543 5.17 -8.75 30.51
N LYS A 544 4.19 -8.18 29.83
CA LYS A 544 3.72 -8.69 28.54
C LYS A 544 4.79 -8.65 27.46
N LEU A 545 5.60 -7.56 27.41
CA LEU A 545 6.71 -7.47 26.48
C LEU A 545 7.73 -8.58 26.70
N ASN A 546 8.07 -8.87 27.97
CA ASN A 546 8.98 -9.94 28.30
C ASN A 546 8.38 -11.35 28.04
N GLU A 547 7.08 -11.51 28.15
CA GLU A 547 6.42 -12.80 27.82
C GLU A 547 6.38 -13.12 26.31
N LEU A 548 6.62 -12.14 25.45
CA LEU A 548 6.61 -12.36 23.98
C LEU A 548 7.64 -13.39 23.51
N TYR A 549 8.67 -13.69 24.30
CA TYR A 549 9.62 -14.76 23.95
C TYR A 549 8.93 -16.14 23.80
N LYS A 550 7.79 -16.36 24.46
CA LYS A 550 6.96 -17.57 24.35
C LYS A 550 6.01 -17.53 23.14
N LYS A 551 5.82 -16.39 22.49
CA LYS A 551 4.77 -16.11 21.49
C LYS A 551 5.38 -15.67 20.15
N GLN A 552 6.41 -16.40 19.68
CA GLN A 552 7.13 -16.06 18.45
C GLN A 552 6.57 -16.69 17.18
N THR A 553 5.57 -17.55 17.33
CA THR A 553 4.99 -18.29 16.19
C THR A 553 3.49 -18.12 16.17
N ALA A 554 2.93 -17.91 14.99
CA ALA A 554 1.48 -17.85 14.79
C ALA A 554 1.06 -18.63 13.54
N VAL A 555 -0.21 -19.00 13.47
CA VAL A 555 -0.83 -19.57 12.25
C VAL A 555 -2.08 -18.79 11.93
N ILE A 556 -2.14 -18.24 10.72
CA ILE A 556 -3.36 -17.66 10.14
C ILE A 556 -4.09 -18.78 9.40
N HIS A 557 -5.27 -19.17 9.89
CA HIS A 557 -6.16 -20.10 9.20
C HIS A 557 -7.05 -19.30 8.24
N THR A 558 -6.92 -19.53 6.94
CA THR A 558 -7.67 -18.80 5.92
C THR A 558 -8.69 -19.69 5.21
N SER A 559 -9.52 -19.09 4.35
CA SER A 559 -10.41 -19.83 3.43
C SER A 559 -9.64 -20.72 2.45
N ARG A 560 -8.37 -20.41 2.14
CA ARG A 560 -7.50 -21.11 1.17
C ARG A 560 -6.51 -22.07 1.80
N GLY A 561 -6.34 -22.07 3.11
CA GLY A 561 -5.38 -22.90 3.84
C GLY A 561 -4.69 -22.15 4.96
N ASP A 562 -3.62 -22.72 5.49
CA ASP A 562 -2.90 -22.21 6.64
C ASP A 562 -1.61 -21.47 6.23
N ILE A 563 -1.34 -20.36 6.89
CA ILE A 563 -0.11 -19.57 6.74
C ILE A 563 0.59 -19.53 8.08
N ALA A 564 1.75 -20.20 8.20
CA ALA A 564 2.54 -20.19 9.42
C ALA A 564 3.53 -19.02 9.42
N LEU A 565 3.63 -18.34 10.55
CA LEU A 565 4.38 -17.11 10.74
C LEU A 565 5.44 -17.29 11.84
N LYS A 566 6.58 -16.63 11.63
CA LYS A 566 7.53 -16.29 12.68
C LYS A 566 7.43 -14.80 12.95
N LEU A 567 7.17 -14.43 14.19
CA LEU A 567 7.07 -13.04 14.64
C LEU A 567 8.43 -12.55 15.16
N PHE A 568 8.65 -11.23 15.14
CA PHE A 568 9.91 -10.60 15.53
C PHE A 568 9.76 -9.74 16.80
N PRO A 569 9.44 -10.34 17.98
CA PRO A 569 9.15 -9.57 19.19
C PRO A 569 10.34 -8.78 19.73
N TYR A 570 11.57 -9.18 19.45
CA TYR A 570 12.75 -8.40 19.82
C TYR A 570 12.91 -7.13 18.96
N ASN A 571 12.53 -7.20 17.69
CA ASN A 571 12.72 -6.10 16.74
C ASN A 571 11.57 -5.10 16.78
N SER A 572 10.31 -5.58 16.81
CA SER A 572 9.09 -4.77 16.76
C SER A 572 8.14 -5.18 17.90
N PRO A 573 8.55 -4.94 19.17
CA PRO A 573 7.88 -5.49 20.34
C PRO A 573 6.43 -5.01 20.50
N PHE A 574 6.13 -3.73 20.28
CA PHE A 574 4.78 -3.20 20.44
C PHE A 574 3.85 -3.69 19.35
N THR A 575 4.35 -3.80 18.13
CA THR A 575 3.60 -4.32 17.00
C THR A 575 3.26 -5.79 17.19
N VAL A 576 4.23 -6.60 17.63
CA VAL A 576 3.99 -8.02 17.94
C VAL A 576 3.03 -8.16 19.13
N LEU A 577 3.20 -7.35 20.20
CA LEU A 577 2.28 -7.37 21.35
C LEU A 577 0.86 -7.02 20.92
N ASN A 578 0.69 -6.03 20.07
CA ASN A 578 -0.60 -5.64 19.52
C ASN A 578 -1.22 -6.78 18.70
N PHE A 579 -0.48 -7.34 17.73
CA PHE A 579 -0.96 -8.43 16.88
C PHE A 579 -1.36 -9.65 17.71
N VAL A 580 -0.51 -10.08 18.64
CA VAL A 580 -0.79 -11.20 19.57
C VAL A 580 -2.04 -10.93 20.40
N SER A 581 -2.15 -9.72 20.99
CA SER A 581 -3.29 -9.37 21.85
C SER A 581 -4.61 -9.33 21.07
N LEU A 582 -4.59 -8.88 19.82
CA LEU A 582 -5.76 -8.90 18.94
C LEU A 582 -6.12 -10.32 18.50
N ALA A 583 -5.13 -11.14 18.17
CA ALA A 583 -5.33 -12.55 17.80
C ALA A 583 -5.95 -13.36 18.94
N GLU A 584 -5.43 -13.21 20.16
CA GLU A 584 -5.94 -13.89 21.37
C GLU A 584 -7.39 -13.50 21.71
N LYS A 585 -7.83 -12.30 21.32
CA LYS A 585 -9.21 -11.82 21.44
C LYS A 585 -10.13 -12.28 20.30
N GLY A 586 -9.60 -12.97 19.30
CA GLY A 586 -10.35 -13.36 18.11
C GLY A 586 -10.70 -12.17 17.19
N PHE A 587 -10.00 -11.05 17.30
CA PHE A 587 -10.29 -9.83 16.54
C PHE A 587 -10.25 -10.05 15.03
N PHE A 588 -9.33 -10.91 14.56
CA PHE A 588 -9.16 -11.21 13.14
C PHE A 588 -10.16 -12.22 12.59
N ASN A 589 -11.00 -12.84 13.43
CA ASN A 589 -11.92 -13.86 12.98
C ASN A 589 -12.96 -13.29 12.01
N ASN A 590 -13.09 -13.93 10.84
CA ASN A 590 -13.97 -13.53 9.75
C ASN A 590 -13.65 -12.15 9.11
N THR A 591 -12.44 -11.58 9.33
CA THR A 591 -11.98 -10.43 8.56
C THR A 591 -11.52 -10.89 7.18
N MET A 592 -11.74 -10.05 6.17
CA MET A 592 -11.39 -10.35 4.78
C MET A 592 -10.00 -9.83 4.41
N PHE A 593 -9.41 -10.43 3.39
CA PHE A 593 -8.33 -9.80 2.65
C PHE A 593 -8.97 -8.80 1.68
N HIS A 594 -9.30 -7.62 2.21
CA HIS A 594 -10.06 -6.57 1.50
C HIS A 594 -9.26 -5.92 0.37
N ARG A 595 -7.94 -6.11 0.33
CA ARG A 595 -7.06 -5.59 -0.72
C ARG A 595 -6.01 -6.63 -1.09
N VAL A 596 -6.07 -7.09 -2.33
CA VAL A 596 -5.06 -7.97 -2.92
C VAL A 596 -4.51 -7.29 -4.17
N VAL A 597 -3.20 -7.08 -4.19
CA VAL A 597 -2.49 -6.54 -5.35
C VAL A 597 -1.53 -7.62 -5.83
N PRO A 598 -1.86 -8.34 -6.90
CA PRO A 598 -1.03 -9.42 -7.41
C PRO A 598 0.41 -8.99 -7.67
N GLY A 599 1.37 -9.80 -7.23
CA GLY A 599 2.80 -9.51 -7.34
C GLY A 599 3.31 -8.43 -6.37
N PHE A 600 2.45 -7.87 -5.51
CA PHE A 600 2.81 -6.90 -4.48
C PHE A 600 2.47 -7.42 -3.09
N VAL A 601 1.21 -7.37 -2.66
CA VAL A 601 0.77 -7.74 -1.31
C VAL A 601 -0.62 -8.36 -1.28
N ILE A 602 -0.90 -9.14 -0.22
CA ILE A 602 -2.23 -9.37 0.32
C ILE A 602 -2.37 -8.58 1.61
N GLN A 603 -3.49 -7.88 1.82
CA GLN A 603 -3.75 -7.03 2.98
C GLN A 603 -5.09 -7.38 3.61
N GLY A 604 -5.08 -7.59 4.93
CA GLY A 604 -6.24 -7.95 5.74
C GLY A 604 -6.18 -7.36 7.15
N GLY A 605 -7.00 -7.89 8.08
CA GLY A 605 -7.02 -7.44 9.47
C GLY A 605 -7.88 -6.19 9.73
N ASP A 606 -8.74 -5.84 8.79
CA ASP A 606 -9.71 -4.76 8.91
C ASP A 606 -11.07 -5.32 9.35
N PRO A 607 -11.62 -4.91 10.51
CA PRO A 607 -12.93 -5.38 10.99
C PRO A 607 -14.12 -4.86 10.16
N LEU A 608 -13.93 -3.78 9.37
CA LEU A 608 -14.94 -3.25 8.45
C LEU A 608 -14.86 -3.88 7.05
N ASN A 609 -13.76 -4.53 6.72
CA ASN A 609 -13.48 -5.16 5.42
C ASN A 609 -13.50 -4.18 4.23
N ASN A 610 -13.27 -2.89 4.44
CA ASN A 610 -13.31 -1.85 3.41
C ASN A 610 -12.01 -1.01 3.32
N GLY A 611 -11.02 -1.33 4.15
CA GLY A 611 -9.73 -0.63 4.23
C GLY A 611 -9.64 0.46 5.30
N TRP A 612 -10.75 0.80 5.97
CA TRP A 612 -10.82 1.91 6.91
C TRP A 612 -10.92 1.50 8.38
N GLY A 613 -11.21 0.22 8.65
CA GLY A 613 -11.40 -0.26 10.01
C GLY A 613 -10.08 -0.51 10.76
N GLY A 614 -10.17 -0.44 12.10
CA GLY A 614 -9.05 -0.67 13.00
C GLY A 614 -9.52 -0.97 14.43
N PRO A 615 -8.59 -1.04 15.40
CA PRO A 615 -8.88 -1.41 16.78
C PRO A 615 -9.21 -0.17 17.67
N GLU A 616 -9.72 0.91 17.11
CA GLU A 616 -10.06 2.18 17.76
C GLU A 616 -8.85 2.93 18.38
N TYR A 617 -7.64 2.48 18.12
CA TYR A 617 -6.39 3.11 18.56
C TYR A 617 -5.28 2.89 17.54
N SER A 618 -4.21 3.68 17.61
CA SER A 618 -2.99 3.50 16.85
C SER A 618 -1.82 3.15 17.75
N ILE A 619 -0.92 2.31 17.23
CA ILE A 619 0.39 2.02 17.82
C ILE A 619 1.49 2.81 17.12
N ARG A 620 2.69 2.80 17.69
CA ARG A 620 3.85 3.49 17.13
C ARG A 620 4.53 2.63 16.09
N SER A 621 4.98 3.29 15.02
CA SER A 621 5.87 2.67 14.03
C SER A 621 7.18 2.22 14.66
N GLU A 622 7.64 1.03 14.30
CA GLU A 622 8.88 0.41 14.76
C GLU A 622 9.74 0.04 13.54
N PHE A 623 10.38 1.06 12.95
CA PHE A 623 11.27 0.83 11.81
C PHE A 623 12.55 0.15 12.26
N ILE A 624 12.97 -0.85 11.51
CA ILE A 624 14.12 -1.71 11.79
C ILE A 624 14.98 -1.87 10.52
N PRO A 625 16.27 -2.18 10.61
CA PRO A 625 17.16 -2.35 9.46
C PRO A 625 16.91 -3.69 8.74
N MET A 626 15.69 -3.95 8.38
CA MET A 626 15.25 -5.09 7.56
C MET A 626 14.54 -4.60 6.31
N SER A 627 14.47 -5.46 5.29
CA SER A 627 13.85 -5.14 4.01
C SER A 627 12.59 -5.97 3.78
N PHE A 628 11.64 -5.40 3.03
CA PHE A 628 10.41 -6.08 2.60
C PHE A 628 10.71 -7.06 1.47
N GLU A 629 11.14 -8.26 1.86
CA GLU A 629 11.31 -9.43 1.00
C GLU A 629 9.99 -10.19 0.83
N ARG A 630 9.95 -11.17 -0.11
CA ARG A 630 8.80 -12.07 -0.27
C ARG A 630 8.48 -12.79 1.05
N GLY A 631 7.22 -12.80 1.46
CA GLY A 631 6.73 -13.43 2.68
C GLY A 631 6.90 -12.60 3.96
N VAL A 632 7.54 -11.42 3.88
CA VAL A 632 7.64 -10.52 5.05
C VAL A 632 6.28 -9.93 5.38
N LEU A 633 5.99 -9.82 6.67
CA LEU A 633 4.79 -9.20 7.24
C LEU A 633 5.07 -7.75 7.60
N GLY A 634 4.20 -6.84 7.15
CA GLY A 634 4.21 -5.44 7.55
C GLY A 634 2.87 -4.97 8.10
N MET A 635 2.89 -3.96 8.98
CA MET A 635 1.68 -3.26 9.40
C MET A 635 1.29 -2.20 8.37
N ALA A 636 0.02 -2.18 7.99
CA ALA A 636 -0.51 -1.11 7.15
C ALA A 636 -0.69 0.17 7.98
N SER A 637 -0.46 1.32 7.36
CA SER A 637 -0.57 2.64 8.01
C SER A 637 -0.90 3.74 7.00
N GLU A 638 -1.48 4.83 7.46
CA GLU A 638 -1.66 6.10 6.73
C GLU A 638 -0.47 7.06 6.91
N GLY A 639 0.63 6.57 7.45
CA GLY A 639 1.84 7.32 7.77
C GLY A 639 2.41 6.90 9.12
N LYS A 640 3.47 7.57 9.55
CA LYS A 640 4.17 7.22 10.80
C LYS A 640 3.25 7.31 12.00
N ASP A 641 3.28 6.28 12.86
CA ASP A 641 2.53 6.19 14.12
C ASP A 641 0.99 6.12 13.95
N THR A 642 0.52 5.52 12.85
CA THR A 642 -0.91 5.30 12.57
C THR A 642 -1.28 3.82 12.37
N GLU A 643 -0.39 2.90 12.70
CA GLU A 643 -0.63 1.47 12.60
C GLU A 643 -1.75 1.03 13.58
N GLY A 644 -2.60 0.13 13.13
CA GLY A 644 -3.72 -0.41 13.92
C GLY A 644 -3.74 -1.93 13.95
N SER A 645 -4.71 -2.53 13.26
CA SER A 645 -4.83 -3.98 13.12
C SER A 645 -4.55 -4.48 11.71
N GLN A 646 -4.59 -3.62 10.70
CA GLN A 646 -4.38 -4.03 9.32
C GLN A 646 -2.93 -4.42 9.08
N PHE A 647 -2.73 -5.58 8.48
CA PHE A 647 -1.41 -6.11 8.11
C PHE A 647 -1.38 -6.54 6.65
N PHE A 648 -0.18 -6.65 6.10
CA PHE A 648 0.02 -7.19 4.76
C PHE A 648 1.16 -8.21 4.72
N ILE A 649 1.07 -9.13 3.75
CA ILE A 649 2.11 -10.12 3.44
C ILE A 649 2.59 -9.88 2.02
N MET A 650 3.90 -9.87 1.83
CA MET A 650 4.54 -9.57 0.56
C MET A 650 4.48 -10.75 -0.43
N HIS A 651 4.00 -10.54 -1.65
CA HIS A 651 4.14 -11.48 -2.77
C HIS A 651 5.53 -11.49 -3.39
N ALA A 652 6.24 -10.37 -3.32
CA ALA A 652 7.56 -10.18 -3.90
C ALA A 652 8.32 -9.07 -3.15
N PRO A 653 9.65 -8.94 -3.29
CA PRO A 653 10.41 -7.87 -2.65
C PRO A 653 10.03 -6.47 -3.14
N PHE A 654 9.81 -5.52 -2.21
CA PHE A 654 9.54 -4.11 -2.55
C PHE A 654 10.24 -3.17 -1.55
N TYR A 655 11.50 -2.90 -1.78
CA TYR A 655 12.39 -2.12 -0.91
C TYR A 655 12.00 -0.64 -0.72
N HIS A 656 11.06 -0.12 -1.50
CA HIS A 656 10.54 1.23 -1.26
C HIS A 656 9.67 1.34 0.00
N LEU A 657 9.23 0.21 0.55
CA LEU A 657 8.48 0.16 1.80
C LEU A 657 9.40 0.21 3.04
N ASP A 658 10.69 -0.09 2.87
CA ASP A 658 11.66 -0.07 3.96
C ASP A 658 11.69 1.30 4.63
N ASN A 659 11.71 1.33 5.97
CA ASN A 659 11.71 2.55 6.79
C ASN A 659 10.44 3.42 6.66
N LEU A 660 9.38 2.90 6.03
CA LEU A 660 8.07 3.55 5.92
C LEU A 660 6.96 2.74 6.59
N TYR A 661 7.14 1.44 6.71
CA TYR A 661 6.21 0.51 7.35
C TYR A 661 6.95 -0.38 8.35
N THR A 662 6.27 -0.76 9.43
CA THR A 662 6.82 -1.66 10.43
C THR A 662 6.84 -3.10 9.93
N ILE A 663 8.01 -3.74 9.91
CA ILE A 663 8.18 -5.18 9.74
C ILE A 663 8.05 -5.85 11.09
N PHE A 664 7.20 -6.88 11.23
CA PHE A 664 7.00 -7.56 12.50
C PHE A 664 7.02 -9.10 12.44
N GLY A 665 7.24 -9.68 11.26
CA GLY A 665 7.32 -11.12 11.07
C GLY A 665 7.58 -11.54 9.64
N GLU A 666 7.62 -12.86 9.42
CA GLU A 666 7.79 -13.50 8.12
C GLU A 666 6.99 -14.80 8.03
N VAL A 667 6.59 -15.18 6.83
CA VAL A 667 5.97 -16.48 6.55
C VAL A 667 7.04 -17.57 6.56
N THR A 668 6.82 -18.62 7.34
CA THR A 668 7.71 -19.80 7.40
C THR A 668 7.19 -20.97 6.56
N SER A 669 5.86 -21.06 6.37
CA SER A 669 5.24 -22.00 5.45
C SER A 669 3.86 -21.49 5.01
N GLY A 670 3.37 -21.94 3.85
CA GLY A 670 2.08 -21.51 3.31
C GLY A 670 2.20 -20.34 2.32
N MET A 671 3.38 -20.07 1.75
CA MET A 671 3.52 -19.08 0.67
C MET A 671 2.72 -19.46 -0.60
N ASP A 672 2.48 -20.73 -0.83
CA ASP A 672 1.58 -21.22 -1.87
C ASP A 672 0.10 -20.92 -1.59
N VAL A 673 -0.25 -20.76 -0.30
CA VAL A 673 -1.58 -20.27 0.12
C VAL A 673 -1.65 -18.76 -0.09
N VAL A 674 -0.62 -18.00 0.32
CA VAL A 674 -0.53 -16.54 0.08
C VAL A 674 -0.71 -16.21 -1.40
N ASP A 675 -0.08 -16.98 -2.29
CA ASP A 675 -0.19 -16.81 -3.75
C ASP A 675 -1.58 -17.14 -4.33
N LYS A 676 -2.49 -17.67 -3.53
CA LYS A 676 -3.86 -18.05 -3.94
C LYS A 676 -4.95 -17.25 -3.21
N ILE A 677 -4.59 -16.32 -2.34
CA ILE A 677 -5.54 -15.43 -1.67
C ILE A 677 -6.03 -14.38 -2.66
N TYR A 678 -7.33 -14.28 -2.84
CA TYR A 678 -7.97 -13.23 -3.63
C TYR A 678 -8.72 -12.24 -2.73
N THR A 679 -9.13 -11.12 -3.31
CA THR A 679 -10.01 -10.18 -2.62
C THR A 679 -11.27 -10.94 -2.17
N ASP A 680 -11.69 -10.69 -0.93
CA ASP A 680 -12.81 -11.34 -0.24
C ASP A 680 -12.56 -12.77 0.28
N ASP A 681 -11.39 -13.37 0.06
CA ASP A 681 -10.97 -14.49 0.91
C ASP A 681 -10.80 -14.00 2.35
N PHE A 682 -11.04 -14.88 3.32
CA PHE A 682 -11.14 -14.46 4.72
C PHE A 682 -10.25 -15.25 5.68
N VAL A 683 -9.94 -14.60 6.79
CA VAL A 683 -9.25 -15.20 7.94
C VAL A 683 -10.30 -15.89 8.82
N LYS A 684 -10.18 -17.20 8.98
CA LYS A 684 -11.03 -17.97 9.91
C LYS A 684 -10.66 -17.71 11.36
N SER A 685 -9.36 -17.74 11.64
CA SER A 685 -8.78 -17.43 12.95
C SER A 685 -7.27 -17.19 12.84
N VAL A 686 -6.70 -16.58 13.87
CA VAL A 686 -5.25 -16.46 14.07
C VAL A 686 -4.91 -17.12 15.40
N ASN A 687 -4.10 -18.18 15.37
CA ASN A 687 -3.67 -18.90 16.55
C ASN A 687 -2.22 -18.59 16.90
N ILE A 688 -1.98 -18.14 18.13
CA ILE A 688 -0.64 -17.94 18.68
C ILE A 688 -0.16 -19.27 19.30
N LEU A 689 1.01 -19.73 18.85
CA LEU A 689 1.60 -20.98 19.36
C LEU A 689 2.57 -20.65 20.48
N MET A 690 2.35 -21.26 21.65
CA MET A 690 3.26 -21.13 22.78
C MET A 690 4.46 -22.04 22.59
N GLN A 691 5.68 -21.50 22.76
CA GLN A 691 6.95 -22.26 22.74
C GLN A 691 7.35 -22.70 24.15
#